data_56d589b655624fb4bfc748592889a5f8
#
_entry.id   56d589b655624fb4bfc748592889a5f8
#
_cell.length_a   1.000
_cell.length_b   1.000
_cell.length_c   1.000
_cell.angle_alpha   90.00
_cell.angle_beta   90.00
_cell.angle_gamma   90.00
#
_symmetry.space_group_name_H-M   'P 1'
#
loop_
_entity.id
_entity.type
_entity.pdbx_description
1 polymer ?
#
loop_
_entity_poly.entity_id
_entity_poly.type
_entity_poly.pdbx_seq_one_letter_code
_entity_poly.pdbx_strand_id
1 'polypeptide(L)'
;MSFYVPLRLCLVALLLPCVAYADDVAVPEVTVTATRVSTLLPDVPVGVTVITAAEMQTRGYTTLVQALSAVPGLGVVQTGGPGGQASVFIRGTNSEDVLVLLDGVPVNDPSDPNGAFNFGDYTLSDIERIEIVRGPMSGLYGSNAIGGVINIITLHGSGAPKASITAAGGYPAQGQGSATISGSTGKFDYALSGAINQQAGFDYTAKRLSVYTGNKDPYRSNLGSLNLGYSPVDGTRISLVARAQQSDNAFPDVDYPVFDDPDSFDYNTNIFYKLGVVSNLFDGLLTTELFAAHLQNNLHYSNLLDANDPNQAFNDDYYHGYRNDVQWNNTVHVPDAGPAAFSSVLFGIEYLHDTAKENVNDSFFGAPYVASVDHSQHDVAGHFGAQTTVFDVLTLTGAIRDDSYSSFGNAFTGRFGGVLAVPAADLHLKASYGTGFLAPSLFDLYGVDSDGYQGNPDLKAERSRGYEAGAQFDIPAYGQADFASLSATYFNNDIHDLIEFTENADFTASTEKNIDQARISGVETEFVLTPANWLTADLTYTYTYARDVTSETPLLRRPENAGSANVTITPLPSLSIAPQVQYIGRFTDFLYDNQGYPIGSGLSQPGTIVNLAVNYAVAPRYKVFAIADNLLDSNFEPVNGLQIPGQSFLIGIKADFGL
;
A
#
# COMPACT_ATOMS: atom_id res chain seq x y z
N MET A 1 38.37 -29.37 -2.99
CA MET A 1 38.00 -30.34 -1.93
C MET A 1 36.66 -29.90 -1.36
N SER A 2 35.64 -30.58 -1.82
CA SER A 2 34.20 -30.23 -1.55
C SER A 2 33.80 -30.93 -0.24
N PHE A 3 33.31 -30.18 0.72
CA PHE A 3 32.66 -30.74 1.91
C PHE A 3 31.14 -30.57 1.79
N TYR A 4 30.50 -31.67 1.47
CA TYR A 4 29.06 -31.85 1.62
C TYR A 4 28.75 -32.20 3.09
N VAL A 5 27.90 -31.42 3.75
CA VAL A 5 27.30 -31.76 5.04
C VAL A 5 25.83 -32.05 4.82
N PRO A 6 25.32 -33.27 5.02
CA PRO A 6 23.90 -33.55 4.94
C PRO A 6 23.21 -33.18 6.26
N LEU A 7 22.30 -32.21 6.21
CA LEU A 7 21.40 -31.87 7.30
C LEU A 7 20.31 -32.95 7.46
N ARG A 8 20.44 -33.82 8.45
CA ARG A 8 19.38 -34.78 8.82
C ARG A 8 18.41 -34.09 9.76
N LEU A 9 17.21 -33.78 9.29
CA LEU A 9 16.07 -33.36 10.11
C LEU A 9 15.59 -34.57 10.94
N CYS A 10 15.77 -34.57 12.24
CA CYS A 10 15.09 -35.48 13.15
C CYS A 10 13.75 -34.88 13.55
N LEU A 11 12.67 -35.44 13.01
CA LEU A 11 11.29 -35.16 13.41
C LEU A 11 11.02 -35.94 14.71
N VAL A 12 10.98 -35.25 15.85
CA VAL A 12 10.52 -35.84 17.12
C VAL A 12 9.05 -35.50 17.30
N ALA A 13 8.18 -36.46 17.08
CA ALA A 13 6.75 -36.35 17.37
C ALA A 13 6.52 -36.55 18.87
N LEU A 14 6.22 -35.49 19.60
CA LEU A 14 5.71 -35.54 20.98
C LEU A 14 4.19 -35.47 20.96
N LEU A 15 3.55 -36.61 21.17
CA LEU A 15 2.11 -36.71 21.43
C LEU A 15 1.87 -36.40 22.92
N LEU A 16 1.26 -35.25 23.22
CA LEU A 16 0.70 -34.93 24.52
C LEU A 16 -0.81 -34.74 24.37
N PRO A 17 -1.65 -35.25 25.30
CA PRO A 17 -3.10 -35.11 25.24
C PRO A 17 -3.51 -33.66 25.56
N CYS A 18 -4.18 -33.02 24.61
CA CYS A 18 -4.75 -31.70 24.77
C CYS A 18 -6.14 -31.83 25.42
N VAL A 19 -6.32 -31.25 26.60
CA VAL A 19 -7.64 -30.96 27.17
C VAL A 19 -8.03 -29.57 26.65
N ALA A 20 -8.96 -29.51 25.71
CA ALA A 20 -9.49 -28.28 25.17
C ALA A 20 -10.46 -27.64 26.17
N TYR A 21 -10.14 -26.46 26.67
CA TYR A 21 -11.11 -25.49 27.14
C TYR A 21 -11.33 -24.52 25.96
N ALA A 22 -12.49 -24.62 25.34
CA ALA A 22 -12.93 -23.64 24.34
C ALA A 22 -13.62 -22.50 25.10
N ASP A 23 -12.93 -21.35 25.23
CA ASP A 23 -13.62 -20.07 25.36
C ASP A 23 -13.95 -19.61 23.93
N ASP A 24 -15.22 -19.35 23.65
CA ASP A 24 -15.68 -18.68 22.43
C ASP A 24 -15.04 -17.30 22.38
N VAL A 25 -13.93 -17.17 21.71
CA VAL A 25 -13.37 -15.87 21.34
C VAL A 25 -14.18 -15.39 20.14
N ALA A 26 -15.20 -14.56 20.41
CA ALA A 26 -15.87 -13.83 19.34
C ALA A 26 -14.81 -13.06 18.55
N VAL A 27 -14.65 -13.38 17.27
CA VAL A 27 -13.82 -12.60 16.35
C VAL A 27 -14.40 -11.18 16.33
N PRO A 28 -13.64 -10.13 16.66
CA PRO A 28 -14.18 -8.78 16.63
C PRO A 28 -14.66 -8.46 15.23
N GLU A 29 -15.89 -7.99 15.12
CA GLU A 29 -16.53 -7.60 13.87
C GLU A 29 -15.73 -6.48 13.23
N VAL A 30 -15.06 -6.74 12.10
CA VAL A 30 -14.17 -5.80 11.46
C VAL A 30 -14.98 -4.73 10.73
N THR A 31 -14.85 -3.49 11.17
CA THR A 31 -15.50 -2.33 10.55
C THR A 31 -14.48 -1.59 9.69
N VAL A 32 -14.86 -1.27 8.46
CA VAL A 32 -14.03 -0.53 7.49
C VAL A 32 -14.44 0.92 7.45
N THR A 33 -13.47 1.82 7.50
CA THR A 33 -13.65 3.28 7.39
C THR A 33 -13.28 3.81 6.00
N ALA A 34 -12.59 3.02 5.18
CA ALA A 34 -12.20 3.39 3.81
C ALA A 34 -13.39 3.53 2.82
N THR A 35 -14.62 3.42 3.29
CA THR A 35 -15.84 3.78 2.54
C THR A 35 -16.45 5.12 3.00
N ARG A 36 -15.74 5.87 3.84
CA ARG A 36 -16.18 7.11 4.54
C ARG A 36 -17.38 6.91 5.49
N VAL A 37 -17.97 5.74 5.51
CA VAL A 37 -19.00 5.32 6.49
C VAL A 37 -18.49 4.06 7.15
N SER A 38 -18.57 4.01 8.48
CA SER A 38 -18.22 2.80 9.23
C SER A 38 -19.17 1.67 8.84
N THR A 39 -18.69 0.69 8.09
CA THR A 39 -19.49 -0.39 7.50
C THR A 39 -18.88 -1.73 7.87
N LEU A 40 -19.71 -2.70 8.19
CA LEU A 40 -19.26 -4.08 8.42
C LEU A 40 -18.68 -4.66 7.12
N LEU A 41 -17.57 -5.38 7.21
CA LEU A 41 -16.87 -5.93 6.05
C LEU A 41 -17.76 -6.76 5.11
N PRO A 42 -18.71 -7.62 5.59
CA PRO A 42 -19.61 -8.36 4.71
C PRO A 42 -20.55 -7.47 3.90
N ASP A 43 -20.90 -6.29 4.42
CA ASP A 43 -21.88 -5.35 3.82
C ASP A 43 -21.25 -4.36 2.84
N VAL A 44 -19.92 -4.44 2.64
CA VAL A 44 -19.23 -3.58 1.67
C VAL A 44 -19.34 -4.19 0.26
N PRO A 45 -19.88 -3.45 -0.74
CA PRO A 45 -20.16 -4.00 -2.07
C PRO A 45 -18.94 -4.08 -2.99
N VAL A 46 -17.73 -4.07 -2.44
CA VAL A 46 -16.45 -4.15 -3.16
C VAL A 46 -15.49 -5.08 -2.45
N GLY A 47 -14.41 -5.44 -3.15
CA GLY A 47 -13.30 -6.17 -2.54
C GLY A 47 -12.58 -5.31 -1.50
N VAL A 48 -12.56 -5.76 -0.24
CA VAL A 48 -11.86 -5.10 0.86
C VAL A 48 -10.97 -6.09 1.57
N THR A 49 -9.77 -5.65 1.95
CA THR A 49 -8.85 -6.40 2.81
C THR A 49 -8.40 -5.48 3.95
N VAL A 50 -8.37 -6.01 5.16
CA VAL A 50 -7.87 -5.29 6.35
C VAL A 50 -6.72 -6.10 6.94
N ILE A 51 -5.55 -5.46 7.07
CA ILE A 51 -4.36 -6.05 7.68
C ILE A 51 -4.13 -5.38 9.03
N THR A 52 -4.28 -6.10 10.12
CA THR A 52 -4.11 -5.57 11.47
C THR A 52 -2.66 -5.62 11.96
N ALA A 53 -2.31 -4.79 12.97
CA ALA A 53 -1.01 -4.85 13.63
C ALA A 53 -0.67 -6.25 14.20
N ALA A 54 -1.69 -6.97 14.71
CA ALA A 54 -1.53 -8.33 15.20
C ALA A 54 -1.17 -9.31 14.08
N GLU A 55 -1.81 -9.17 12.93
CA GLU A 55 -1.52 -9.97 11.73
C GLU A 55 -0.13 -9.64 11.17
N MET A 56 0.23 -8.34 11.04
CA MET A 56 1.55 -7.92 10.63
C MET A 56 2.64 -8.54 11.52
N GLN A 57 2.45 -8.51 12.84
CA GLN A 57 3.37 -9.14 13.78
C GLN A 57 3.42 -10.67 13.63
N THR A 58 2.27 -11.33 13.48
CA THR A 58 2.19 -12.80 13.37
C THR A 58 2.87 -13.30 12.10
N ARG A 59 2.66 -12.60 10.98
CA ARG A 59 3.24 -12.93 9.68
C ARG A 59 4.67 -12.38 9.50
N GLY A 60 5.16 -11.55 10.44
CA GLY A 60 6.53 -11.01 10.42
C GLY A 60 6.74 -9.92 9.38
N TYR A 61 5.70 -9.19 8.97
CA TYR A 61 5.86 -8.06 8.04
C TYR A 61 6.61 -6.92 8.73
N THR A 62 7.69 -6.46 8.11
CA THR A 62 8.52 -5.35 8.60
C THR A 62 8.39 -4.10 7.74
N THR A 63 7.90 -4.24 6.50
CA THR A 63 7.68 -3.15 5.54
C THR A 63 6.26 -3.17 4.99
N LEU A 64 5.80 -2.02 4.49
CA LEU A 64 4.50 -1.89 3.83
C LEU A 64 4.43 -2.77 2.56
N VAL A 65 5.51 -2.85 1.80
CA VAL A 65 5.64 -3.71 0.62
C VAL A 65 5.33 -5.17 0.95
N GLN A 66 5.90 -5.72 2.04
CA GLN A 66 5.64 -7.10 2.45
C GLN A 66 4.15 -7.32 2.82
N ALA A 67 3.54 -6.38 3.53
CA ALA A 67 2.14 -6.47 3.91
C ALA A 67 1.22 -6.46 2.68
N LEU A 68 1.47 -5.58 1.71
CA LEU A 68 0.66 -5.44 0.50
C LEU A 68 0.85 -6.58 -0.51
N SER A 69 2.05 -7.17 -0.57
CA SER A 69 2.38 -8.24 -1.52
C SER A 69 1.56 -9.53 -1.33
N ALA A 70 0.95 -9.72 -0.15
CA ALA A 70 0.12 -10.89 0.16
C ALA A 70 -1.37 -10.67 -0.16
N VAL A 71 -1.77 -9.46 -0.53
CA VAL A 71 -3.19 -9.08 -0.75
C VAL A 71 -3.63 -9.48 -2.17
N PRO A 72 -4.80 -10.14 -2.32
CA PRO A 72 -5.31 -10.49 -3.64
C PRO A 72 -5.57 -9.24 -4.49
N GLY A 73 -5.29 -9.32 -5.78
CA GLY A 73 -5.49 -8.22 -6.72
C GLY A 73 -4.43 -7.11 -6.66
N LEU A 74 -3.41 -7.22 -5.81
CA LEU A 74 -2.31 -6.28 -5.76
C LEU A 74 -1.05 -6.87 -6.43
N GLY A 75 -0.49 -6.11 -7.36
CA GLY A 75 0.86 -6.30 -7.87
C GLY A 75 1.79 -5.31 -7.18
N VAL A 76 2.90 -5.78 -6.63
CA VAL A 76 3.92 -4.92 -6.02
C VAL A 76 5.22 -5.07 -6.78
N VAL A 77 5.75 -3.96 -7.27
CA VAL A 77 7.02 -3.89 -7.98
C VAL A 77 7.92 -2.92 -7.24
N GLN A 78 9.05 -3.41 -6.78
CA GLN A 78 10.06 -2.61 -6.08
C GLN A 78 11.38 -2.64 -6.84
N THR A 79 11.93 -1.45 -7.10
CA THR A 79 13.26 -1.29 -7.68
C THR A 79 14.28 -1.26 -6.55
N GLY A 80 15.15 -2.26 -6.50
CA GLY A 80 16.13 -2.38 -5.44
C GLY A 80 15.55 -2.97 -4.15
N GLY A 81 16.10 -2.54 -3.02
CA GLY A 81 15.74 -3.01 -1.67
C GLY A 81 14.77 -2.13 -0.92
N PRO A 82 14.64 -2.36 0.40
CA PRO A 82 13.93 -1.46 1.28
C PRO A 82 14.44 -0.02 1.13
N GLY A 83 13.52 0.91 1.02
CA GLY A 83 13.79 2.31 0.69
C GLY A 83 13.72 2.62 -0.81
N GLY A 84 14.03 1.68 -1.69
CA GLY A 84 13.90 1.86 -3.14
C GLY A 84 12.45 2.09 -3.57
N GLN A 85 12.28 2.73 -4.71
CA GLN A 85 10.94 3.04 -5.22
C GLN A 85 10.09 1.77 -5.33
N ALA A 86 8.93 1.78 -4.74
CA ALA A 86 7.98 0.69 -4.80
C ALA A 86 6.62 1.16 -5.30
N SER A 87 6.17 0.55 -6.38
CA SER A 87 4.87 0.79 -7.01
C SER A 87 3.88 -0.30 -6.63
N VAL A 88 2.63 0.07 -6.39
CA VAL A 88 1.53 -0.86 -6.15
C VAL A 88 0.48 -0.69 -7.23
N PHE A 89 0.15 -1.79 -7.89
CA PHE A 89 -0.84 -1.87 -8.95
C PHE A 89 -2.07 -2.61 -8.43
N ILE A 90 -3.16 -1.90 -8.16
CA ILE A 90 -4.41 -2.55 -7.77
C ILE A 90 -5.14 -3.05 -9.02
N ARG A 91 -5.33 -4.38 -9.12
CA ARG A 91 -6.01 -5.02 -10.27
C ARG A 91 -5.34 -4.74 -11.62
N GLY A 92 -4.07 -4.31 -11.62
CA GLY A 92 -3.31 -4.01 -12.84
C GLY A 92 -3.42 -2.56 -13.34
N THR A 93 -4.05 -1.63 -12.60
CA THR A 93 -3.96 -0.18 -12.85
C THR A 93 -2.53 0.33 -12.58
N ASN A 94 -2.25 1.57 -12.90
CA ASN A 94 -0.97 2.19 -12.59
C ASN A 94 -0.84 2.54 -11.10
N SER A 95 0.37 2.85 -10.63
CA SER A 95 0.63 3.18 -9.22
C SER A 95 0.03 4.53 -8.82
N GLU A 96 0.01 5.48 -9.72
CA GLU A 96 -0.64 6.79 -9.61
C GLU A 96 -2.18 6.70 -9.53
N ASP A 97 -2.77 5.63 -10.05
CA ASP A 97 -4.19 5.29 -9.93
C ASP A 97 -4.60 4.77 -8.54
N VAL A 98 -3.64 4.63 -7.63
CA VAL A 98 -3.85 4.15 -6.27
C VAL A 98 -3.75 5.30 -5.29
N LEU A 99 -4.88 5.67 -4.70
CA LEU A 99 -4.90 6.69 -3.66
C LEU A 99 -4.44 6.09 -2.34
N VAL A 100 -3.42 6.70 -1.74
CA VAL A 100 -2.96 6.33 -0.41
C VAL A 100 -3.38 7.39 0.60
N LEU A 101 -4.01 6.93 1.67
CA LEU A 101 -4.44 7.78 2.78
C LEU A 101 -3.66 7.46 4.06
N LEU A 102 -3.33 8.48 4.82
CA LEU A 102 -2.86 8.37 6.20
C LEU A 102 -3.89 9.00 7.13
N ASP A 103 -4.54 8.17 7.95
CA ASP A 103 -5.67 8.60 8.79
C ASP A 103 -6.75 9.37 8.02
N GLY A 104 -7.03 8.93 6.77
CA GLY A 104 -8.05 9.51 5.89
C GLY A 104 -7.62 10.74 5.09
N VAL A 105 -6.36 11.16 5.16
CA VAL A 105 -5.78 12.29 4.39
C VAL A 105 -4.94 11.76 3.24
N PRO A 106 -5.10 12.25 1.99
CA PRO A 106 -4.27 11.88 0.85
C PRO A 106 -2.78 12.18 1.07
N VAL A 107 -1.91 11.17 0.86
CA VAL A 107 -0.46 11.27 1.05
C VAL A 107 0.37 10.90 -0.18
N ASN A 108 -0.25 10.78 -1.35
CA ASN A 108 0.47 10.73 -2.62
C ASN A 108 1.34 11.98 -2.78
N ASP A 109 2.56 11.82 -3.29
CA ASP A 109 3.54 12.92 -3.36
C ASP A 109 3.23 13.89 -4.52
N PRO A 110 2.98 15.18 -4.26
CA PRO A 110 2.75 16.16 -5.33
C PRO A 110 3.99 16.45 -6.19
N SER A 111 5.19 16.11 -5.74
CA SER A 111 6.46 16.30 -6.48
C SER A 111 6.94 15.04 -7.20
N ASP A 112 6.28 13.89 -6.98
CA ASP A 112 6.56 12.67 -7.74
C ASP A 112 6.15 12.89 -9.21
N PRO A 113 6.93 12.43 -10.18
CA PRO A 113 6.62 12.61 -11.61
C PRO A 113 5.22 12.21 -12.00
N ASN A 114 4.70 11.10 -11.49
CA ASN A 114 3.35 10.63 -11.78
C ASN A 114 2.35 10.95 -10.66
N GLY A 115 2.77 11.66 -9.59
CA GLY A 115 1.93 11.88 -8.41
C GLY A 115 1.62 10.60 -7.64
N ALA A 116 2.47 9.59 -7.73
CA ALA A 116 2.33 8.33 -7.04
C ALA A 116 2.78 8.41 -5.57
N PHE A 117 2.55 7.33 -4.83
CA PHE A 117 3.08 7.14 -3.48
C PHE A 117 4.20 6.12 -3.51
N ASN A 118 5.35 6.43 -2.91
CA ASN A 118 6.43 5.46 -2.74
C ASN A 118 6.17 4.55 -1.54
N PHE A 119 5.84 3.28 -1.81
CA PHE A 119 5.55 2.29 -0.77
C PHE A 119 6.83 1.70 -0.13
N GLY A 120 8.00 1.90 -0.75
CA GLY A 120 9.26 1.28 -0.34
C GLY A 120 9.84 1.83 0.97
N ASP A 121 9.54 3.07 1.27
CA ASP A 121 10.07 3.79 2.43
C ASP A 121 9.26 3.60 3.73
N TYR A 122 8.03 3.09 3.64
CA TYR A 122 7.09 3.17 4.74
C TYR A 122 7.30 2.10 5.80
N THR A 123 7.52 2.51 7.07
CA THR A 123 7.64 1.59 8.21
C THR A 123 6.29 1.31 8.86
N LEU A 124 6.15 0.13 9.49
CA LEU A 124 4.89 -0.33 10.09
C LEU A 124 4.81 -0.14 11.61
N SER A 125 5.83 0.45 12.24
CA SER A 125 5.97 0.47 13.71
C SER A 125 4.90 1.29 14.44
N ASP A 126 4.28 2.25 13.77
CA ASP A 126 3.24 3.13 14.27
C ASP A 126 1.85 2.86 13.66
N ILE A 127 1.71 1.77 12.92
CA ILE A 127 0.47 1.44 12.21
C ILE A 127 -0.40 0.50 13.04
N GLU A 128 -1.68 0.83 13.14
CA GLU A 128 -2.71 0.00 13.78
C GLU A 128 -3.29 -1.01 12.80
N ARG A 129 -3.64 -0.55 11.60
CA ARG A 129 -4.15 -1.37 10.51
C ARG A 129 -4.02 -0.69 9.16
N ILE A 130 -4.10 -1.48 8.11
CA ILE A 130 -4.15 -1.02 6.72
C ILE A 130 -5.48 -1.54 6.13
N GLU A 131 -6.28 -0.63 5.58
CA GLU A 131 -7.51 -0.95 4.89
C GLU A 131 -7.30 -0.76 3.39
N ILE A 132 -7.52 -1.81 2.60
CA ILE A 132 -7.36 -1.80 1.14
C ILE A 132 -8.72 -2.00 0.50
N VAL A 133 -9.20 -1.01 -0.26
CA VAL A 133 -10.45 -1.06 -1.03
C VAL A 133 -10.11 -1.07 -2.51
N ARG A 134 -10.57 -2.09 -3.22
CA ARG A 134 -10.27 -2.29 -4.64
C ARG A 134 -11.41 -1.80 -5.53
N GLY A 135 -11.07 -1.27 -6.71
CA GLY A 135 -11.99 -0.73 -7.71
C GLY A 135 -12.21 0.79 -7.58
N PRO A 136 -12.91 1.42 -8.53
CA PRO A 136 -13.05 2.88 -8.61
C PRO A 136 -13.71 3.49 -7.38
N MET A 137 -12.99 4.40 -6.70
CA MET A 137 -13.42 5.07 -5.47
C MET A 137 -13.44 6.60 -5.59
N SER A 138 -13.21 7.16 -6.79
CA SER A 138 -13.17 8.62 -6.99
C SER A 138 -14.48 9.32 -6.64
N GLY A 139 -15.64 8.64 -6.72
CA GLY A 139 -16.92 9.17 -6.25
C GLY A 139 -17.00 9.46 -4.74
N LEU A 140 -16.01 9.03 -3.98
CA LEU A 140 -15.85 9.34 -2.54
C LEU A 140 -14.58 10.15 -2.27
N TYR A 141 -13.48 9.85 -2.97
CA TYR A 141 -12.13 10.30 -2.60
C TYR A 141 -11.48 11.25 -3.62
N GLY A 142 -12.06 11.40 -4.82
CA GLY A 142 -11.51 12.27 -5.87
C GLY A 142 -10.41 11.59 -6.69
N SER A 143 -9.39 12.36 -7.05
CA SER A 143 -8.26 11.92 -7.89
C SER A 143 -7.51 10.73 -7.32
N ASN A 144 -6.75 10.02 -8.16
CA ASN A 144 -5.88 8.88 -7.85
C ASN A 144 -6.62 7.61 -7.38
N ALA A 145 -7.96 7.60 -7.30
CA ALA A 145 -8.73 6.46 -6.80
C ALA A 145 -9.40 5.64 -7.92
N ILE A 146 -8.73 5.48 -9.06
CA ILE A 146 -9.17 4.66 -10.21
C ILE A 146 -9.04 3.16 -9.89
N GLY A 147 -7.88 2.73 -9.39
CA GLY A 147 -7.60 1.35 -9.02
C GLY A 147 -8.16 0.98 -7.66
N GLY A 148 -8.12 1.92 -6.72
CA GLY A 148 -8.57 1.72 -5.35
C GLY A 148 -7.97 2.69 -4.35
N VAL A 149 -8.17 2.38 -3.08
CA VAL A 149 -7.69 3.18 -1.94
C VAL A 149 -6.96 2.28 -0.95
N ILE A 150 -5.80 2.72 -0.49
CA ILE A 150 -5.07 2.12 0.63
C ILE A 150 -5.07 3.12 1.77
N ASN A 151 -5.82 2.85 2.85
CA ASN A 151 -5.89 3.72 4.01
C ASN A 151 -5.03 3.14 5.15
N ILE A 152 -3.95 3.84 5.47
CA ILE A 152 -3.02 3.51 6.56
C ILE A 152 -3.50 4.22 7.81
N ILE A 153 -3.80 3.48 8.87
CA ILE A 153 -4.34 4.02 10.11
C ILE A 153 -3.29 3.88 11.20
N THR A 154 -2.92 5.02 11.81
CA THR A 154 -1.89 5.08 12.84
C THR A 154 -2.44 4.60 14.19
N LEU A 155 -1.52 4.15 15.05
CA LEU A 155 -1.86 3.77 16.42
C LEU A 155 -2.51 4.93 17.17
N HIS A 156 -3.61 4.65 17.84
CA HIS A 156 -4.27 5.60 18.76
C HIS A 156 -4.27 5.09 20.19
N GLY A 157 -4.44 6.02 21.14
CA GLY A 157 -4.46 5.69 22.54
C GLY A 157 -5.79 5.07 22.97
N SER A 158 -5.77 3.93 23.65
CA SER A 158 -6.97 3.32 24.23
C SER A 158 -6.65 2.48 25.45
N GLY A 159 -7.60 2.43 26.40
CA GLY A 159 -7.47 1.61 27.61
C GLY A 159 -6.37 2.05 28.57
N ALA A 160 -5.94 1.15 29.44
CA ALA A 160 -4.89 1.43 30.42
C ALA A 160 -3.55 1.75 29.73
N PRO A 161 -2.75 2.67 30.30
CA PRO A 161 -1.44 2.99 29.76
C PRO A 161 -0.53 1.76 29.62
N LYS A 162 0.13 1.63 28.48
CA LYS A 162 1.04 0.55 28.15
C LYS A 162 2.25 1.07 27.37
N ALA A 163 3.38 0.40 27.52
CA ALA A 163 4.57 0.62 26.72
C ALA A 163 5.00 -0.69 26.05
N SER A 164 5.52 -0.60 24.84
CA SER A 164 6.10 -1.71 24.09
C SER A 164 7.48 -1.33 23.58
N ILE A 165 8.44 -2.23 23.71
CA ILE A 165 9.79 -2.06 23.17
C ILE A 165 10.12 -3.29 22.33
N THR A 166 10.63 -3.07 21.12
CA THR A 166 11.12 -4.13 20.23
C THR A 166 12.57 -3.88 19.87
N ALA A 167 13.39 -4.92 19.86
CA ALA A 167 14.75 -4.88 19.34
C ALA A 167 15.02 -6.16 18.56
N ALA A 168 15.60 -6.04 17.37
CA ALA A 168 15.92 -7.16 16.51
C ALA A 168 17.23 -6.93 15.76
N GLY A 169 17.89 -8.02 15.36
CA GLY A 169 19.09 -7.99 14.55
C GLY A 169 19.21 -9.26 13.71
N GLY A 170 19.95 -9.19 12.62
CA GLY A 170 19.98 -10.30 11.69
C GLY A 170 21.00 -10.21 10.55
N TYR A 171 20.75 -11.00 9.52
CA TYR A 171 21.56 -11.12 8.32
C TYR A 171 20.71 -10.73 7.07
N PRO A 172 21.29 -10.02 6.08
CA PRO A 172 22.59 -9.33 6.12
C PRO A 172 22.63 -8.37 7.29
N ALA A 173 23.80 -7.84 7.68
CA ALA A 173 23.92 -7.01 8.87
C ALA A 173 22.77 -5.99 8.93
N GLN A 174 21.77 -6.27 9.75
CA GLN A 174 20.55 -5.46 9.92
C GLN A 174 20.20 -5.35 11.39
N GLY A 175 19.59 -4.23 11.75
CA GLY A 175 19.11 -3.95 13.10
C GLY A 175 17.84 -3.11 13.06
N GLN A 176 16.89 -3.47 13.92
CA GLN A 176 15.63 -2.75 14.08
C GLN A 176 15.36 -2.48 15.55
N GLY A 177 14.86 -1.30 15.85
CA GLY A 177 14.43 -0.94 17.19
C GLY A 177 13.17 -0.09 17.14
N SER A 178 12.21 -0.37 18.03
CA SER A 178 11.04 0.49 18.18
C SER A 178 10.59 0.59 19.63
N ALA A 179 10.00 1.72 19.99
CA ALA A 179 9.35 1.94 21.26
C ALA A 179 8.03 2.66 21.06
N THR A 180 6.99 2.18 21.74
CA THR A 180 5.65 2.77 21.67
C THR A 180 5.10 2.93 23.09
N ILE A 181 4.47 4.07 23.38
CA ILE A 181 3.70 4.31 24.60
C ILE A 181 2.30 4.72 24.17
N SER A 182 1.27 4.03 24.67
CA SER A 182 -0.11 4.35 24.33
C SER A 182 -1.04 4.11 25.52
N GLY A 183 -2.18 4.81 25.52
CA GLY A 183 -3.19 4.65 26.57
C GLY A 183 -4.18 5.80 26.62
N SER A 184 -5.08 5.74 27.60
CA SER A 184 -5.99 6.83 27.90
C SER A 184 -5.99 7.14 29.40
N THR A 185 -6.14 8.41 29.75
CA THR A 185 -6.21 8.88 31.14
C THR A 185 -7.19 10.05 31.25
N GLY A 186 -8.33 9.81 31.90
CA GLY A 186 -9.40 10.80 32.00
C GLY A 186 -9.96 11.14 30.61
N LYS A 187 -9.77 12.41 30.20
CA LYS A 187 -10.24 12.92 28.90
C LYS A 187 -9.19 12.89 27.79
N PHE A 188 -8.00 12.39 28.09
CA PHE A 188 -6.89 12.34 27.15
C PHE A 188 -6.63 10.91 26.71
N ASP A 189 -6.41 10.73 25.43
CA ASP A 189 -5.83 9.54 24.83
C ASP A 189 -4.53 9.93 24.08
N TYR A 190 -3.58 8.99 24.01
CA TYR A 190 -2.28 9.26 23.42
C TYR A 190 -1.62 7.98 22.90
N ALA A 191 -0.91 8.11 21.78
CA ALA A 191 0.05 7.13 21.29
C ALA A 191 1.29 7.87 20.79
N LEU A 192 2.46 7.46 21.26
CA LEU A 192 3.76 7.94 20.83
C LEU A 192 4.57 6.75 20.35
N SER A 193 5.18 6.84 19.18
CA SER A 193 6.02 5.79 18.61
C SER A 193 7.31 6.38 18.09
N GLY A 194 8.40 5.63 18.26
CA GLY A 194 9.67 5.89 17.62
C GLY A 194 10.28 4.59 17.11
N ALA A 195 10.86 4.63 15.93
CA ALA A 195 11.51 3.45 15.35
C ALA A 195 12.77 3.83 14.58
N ILE A 196 13.71 2.90 14.57
CA ILE A 196 14.91 2.93 13.75
C ILE A 196 15.00 1.61 12.99
N ASN A 197 15.39 1.68 11.73
CA ASN A 197 15.71 0.51 10.92
C ASN A 197 16.99 0.79 10.15
N GLN A 198 17.90 -0.17 10.13
CA GLN A 198 19.16 -0.09 9.41
C GLN A 198 19.55 -1.45 8.87
N GLN A 199 19.98 -1.50 7.62
CA GLN A 199 20.51 -2.72 7.02
C GLN A 199 21.65 -2.40 6.05
N ALA A 200 22.60 -3.32 5.93
CA ALA A 200 23.68 -3.22 4.96
C ALA A 200 23.22 -3.49 3.51
N GLY A 201 21.98 -3.98 3.34
CA GLY A 201 21.42 -4.31 2.03
C GLY A 201 22.07 -5.53 1.35
N PHE A 202 21.67 -5.68 0.10
CA PHE A 202 22.19 -6.62 -0.89
C PHE A 202 22.64 -5.83 -2.09
N ASP A 203 23.30 -6.46 -3.05
CA ASP A 203 23.41 -5.96 -4.41
C ASP A 203 22.09 -6.32 -5.14
N TYR A 204 21.33 -5.30 -5.52
CA TYR A 204 20.04 -5.47 -6.20
C TYR A 204 20.18 -5.57 -7.71
N THR A 205 21.34 -5.32 -8.27
CA THR A 205 21.67 -5.65 -9.68
C THR A 205 21.51 -7.16 -9.91
N ALA A 206 20.88 -7.54 -11.00
CA ALA A 206 20.62 -8.95 -11.27
C ALA A 206 21.94 -9.74 -11.47
N LYS A 207 22.12 -10.83 -10.71
CA LYS A 207 23.35 -11.67 -10.74
C LYS A 207 23.74 -12.18 -12.12
N ARG A 208 22.81 -12.21 -13.08
CA ARG A 208 23.07 -12.62 -14.47
C ARG A 208 23.83 -11.56 -15.27
N LEU A 209 23.81 -10.30 -14.84
CA LEU A 209 24.46 -9.20 -15.54
C LEU A 209 25.96 -9.20 -15.26
N SER A 210 26.76 -8.89 -16.27
CA SER A 210 28.22 -8.79 -16.16
C SER A 210 28.67 -7.60 -15.32
N VAL A 211 27.78 -6.64 -15.12
CA VAL A 211 27.96 -5.44 -14.28
C VAL A 211 27.70 -5.71 -12.79
N TYR A 212 27.19 -6.90 -12.42
CA TYR A 212 27.03 -7.30 -11.03
C TYR A 212 28.39 -7.33 -10.32
N THR A 213 28.58 -6.52 -9.32
CA THR A 213 29.85 -6.41 -8.56
C THR A 213 29.80 -7.06 -7.20
N GLY A 214 28.60 -7.29 -6.64
CA GLY A 214 28.36 -7.69 -5.26
C GLY A 214 28.41 -6.52 -4.28
N ASN A 215 28.38 -5.29 -4.78
CA ASN A 215 28.24 -4.09 -3.96
C ASN A 215 26.90 -4.13 -3.21
N LYS A 216 26.84 -3.46 -2.07
CA LYS A 216 25.65 -3.52 -1.22
C LYS A 216 24.99 -2.16 -1.18
N ASP A 217 23.68 -2.16 -1.35
CA ASP A 217 22.84 -0.99 -1.30
C ASP A 217 22.26 -0.84 0.12
N PRO A 218 22.88 -0.05 1.00
CA PRO A 218 22.42 0.11 2.37
C PRO A 218 21.14 0.90 2.45
N TYR A 219 20.36 0.62 3.50
CA TYR A 219 19.15 1.34 3.85
C TYR A 219 19.15 1.73 5.31
N ARG A 220 18.65 2.93 5.59
CA ARG A 220 18.40 3.43 6.94
C ARG A 220 17.08 4.20 6.99
N SER A 221 16.31 4.02 8.07
CA SER A 221 15.09 4.80 8.32
C SER A 221 14.94 5.12 9.79
N ASN A 222 14.46 6.33 10.08
CA ASN A 222 14.11 6.81 11.42
C ASN A 222 12.66 7.33 11.37
N LEU A 223 11.86 6.95 12.35
CA LEU A 223 10.46 7.35 12.48
C LEU A 223 10.20 7.95 13.85
N GLY A 224 9.43 9.03 13.89
CA GLY A 224 8.76 9.53 15.08
C GLY A 224 7.29 9.80 14.77
N SER A 225 6.37 9.28 15.59
CA SER A 225 4.95 9.55 15.44
C SER A 225 4.25 9.84 16.77
N LEU A 226 3.20 10.65 16.70
CA LEU A 226 2.41 11.13 17.81
C LEU A 226 0.95 11.18 17.39
N ASN A 227 0.06 10.57 18.20
CA ASN A 227 -1.39 10.71 18.07
C ASN A 227 -1.94 11.09 19.46
N LEU A 228 -2.48 12.29 19.58
CA LEU A 228 -3.06 12.82 20.81
C LEU A 228 -4.55 13.07 20.60
N GLY A 229 -5.36 12.70 21.58
CA GLY A 229 -6.78 12.99 21.63
C GLY A 229 -7.16 13.65 22.93
N TYR A 230 -8.11 14.60 22.86
CA TYR A 230 -8.74 15.25 24.00
C TYR A 230 -10.25 15.26 23.80
N SER A 231 -10.98 14.67 24.73
CA SER A 231 -12.46 14.62 24.74
C SER A 231 -13.02 15.59 25.79
N PRO A 232 -13.26 16.88 25.41
CA PRO A 232 -13.74 17.91 26.35
C PRO A 232 -15.11 17.59 26.94
N VAL A 233 -15.98 17.01 26.09
CA VAL A 233 -17.33 16.56 26.44
C VAL A 233 -17.59 15.20 25.75
N ASP A 234 -18.59 14.48 26.25
CA ASP A 234 -18.97 13.21 25.63
C ASP A 234 -19.39 13.42 24.18
N GLY A 235 -18.99 12.49 23.31
CA GLY A 235 -19.26 12.56 21.88
C GLY A 235 -18.37 13.52 21.09
N THR A 236 -17.47 14.30 21.70
CA THR A 236 -16.56 15.19 20.98
C THR A 236 -15.10 14.85 21.28
N ARG A 237 -14.30 14.64 20.24
CA ARG A 237 -12.85 14.40 20.33
C ARG A 237 -12.10 15.39 19.43
N ILE A 238 -11.13 16.08 20.01
CA ILE A 238 -10.13 16.88 19.29
C ILE A 238 -8.87 16.02 19.18
N SER A 239 -8.29 15.93 18.00
CA SER A 239 -7.09 15.08 17.75
C SER A 239 -5.99 15.83 17.05
N LEU A 240 -4.76 15.52 17.41
CA LEU A 240 -3.54 15.90 16.72
C LEU A 240 -2.77 14.64 16.35
N VAL A 241 -2.54 14.42 15.05
CA VAL A 241 -1.62 13.42 14.55
C VAL A 241 -0.40 14.15 13.98
N ALA A 242 0.80 13.68 14.31
CA ALA A 242 2.05 14.15 13.73
C ALA A 242 2.95 12.95 13.44
N ARG A 243 3.54 12.90 12.27
CA ARG A 243 4.44 11.84 11.83
C ARG A 243 5.60 12.45 11.05
N ALA A 244 6.81 12.05 11.38
CA ALA A 244 8.01 12.40 10.64
C ALA A 244 8.83 11.14 10.40
N GLN A 245 9.19 10.89 9.17
CA GLN A 245 10.06 9.79 8.76
C GLN A 245 11.18 10.35 7.89
N GLN A 246 12.39 9.88 8.14
CA GLN A 246 13.56 10.12 7.32
C GLN A 246 14.14 8.78 6.91
N SER A 247 14.52 8.64 5.63
CA SER A 247 15.21 7.47 5.10
C SER A 247 16.35 7.86 4.18
N ASP A 248 17.39 7.05 4.22
CA ASP A 248 18.54 7.10 3.33
C ASP A 248 18.62 5.74 2.64
N ASN A 249 18.69 5.71 1.32
CA ASN A 249 18.68 4.51 0.50
C ASN A 249 19.72 4.61 -0.62
N ALA A 250 20.56 3.58 -0.78
CA ALA A 250 21.37 3.41 -1.98
C ALA A 250 20.67 2.45 -2.94
N PHE A 251 20.87 2.62 -4.22
CA PHE A 251 20.28 1.77 -5.26
C PHE A 251 21.15 1.74 -6.51
N PRO A 252 21.10 0.62 -7.30
CA PRO A 252 21.80 0.53 -8.57
C PRO A 252 21.15 1.46 -9.59
N ASP A 253 21.94 2.01 -10.49
CA ASP A 253 21.43 2.77 -11.62
C ASP A 253 20.72 1.84 -12.61
N VAL A 254 19.54 2.26 -13.07
CA VAL A 254 18.71 1.52 -14.02
C VAL A 254 18.68 2.15 -15.41
N ASP A 255 19.54 3.12 -15.64
CA ASP A 255 19.64 3.84 -16.89
C ASP A 255 20.20 2.98 -18.03
N TYR A 256 20.86 3.58 -18.97
CA TYR A 256 21.36 2.98 -20.19
C TYR A 256 22.90 2.95 -20.20
N PRO A 257 23.55 1.81 -19.85
CA PRO A 257 23.03 0.49 -19.42
C PRO A 257 22.64 0.43 -17.94
N VAL A 258 21.90 -0.64 -17.54
CA VAL A 258 21.77 -0.97 -16.11
C VAL A 258 23.16 -1.16 -15.52
N PHE A 259 23.46 -0.45 -14.45
CA PHE A 259 24.78 -0.38 -13.85
C PHE A 259 24.69 -0.53 -12.32
N ASP A 260 25.63 -1.26 -11.72
CA ASP A 260 25.78 -1.36 -10.26
C ASP A 260 26.54 -0.12 -9.76
N ASP A 261 25.82 0.97 -9.55
CA ASP A 261 26.36 2.25 -9.13
C ASP A 261 26.54 2.31 -7.60
N PRO A 262 27.75 2.53 -7.09
CA PRO A 262 27.99 2.53 -5.64
C PRO A 262 27.66 3.85 -4.96
N ASP A 263 27.36 4.93 -5.68
CA ASP A 263 27.19 6.28 -5.13
C ASP A 263 25.87 6.98 -5.56
N SER A 264 24.90 6.21 -6.03
CA SER A 264 23.49 6.63 -6.20
C SER A 264 22.72 6.51 -4.89
N PHE A 265 22.18 7.64 -4.40
CA PHE A 265 21.46 7.73 -3.13
C PHE A 265 20.18 8.56 -3.23
N ASP A 266 19.14 8.09 -2.54
CA ASP A 266 17.97 8.86 -2.18
C ASP A 266 18.00 9.22 -0.69
N TYR A 267 17.78 10.49 -0.39
CA TYR A 267 17.54 11.00 0.96
C TYR A 267 16.12 11.54 1.03
N ASN A 268 15.26 10.82 1.73
CA ASN A 268 13.84 11.14 1.78
C ASN A 268 13.41 11.60 3.18
N THR A 269 12.60 12.67 3.25
CA THR A 269 12.02 13.17 4.50
C THR A 269 10.55 13.46 4.30
N ASN A 270 9.69 12.71 5.00
CA ASN A 270 8.25 12.83 4.97
C ASN A 270 7.76 13.37 6.30
N ILE A 271 7.00 14.47 6.28
CA ILE A 271 6.42 15.13 7.44
C ILE A 271 4.92 15.27 7.24
N PHE A 272 4.16 14.85 8.21
CA PHE A 272 2.70 14.87 8.18
C PHE A 272 2.12 15.41 9.49
N TYR A 273 1.12 16.29 9.38
CA TYR A 273 0.33 16.79 10.50
C TYR A 273 -1.16 16.78 10.15
N LYS A 274 -2.01 16.33 11.08
CA LYS A 274 -3.47 16.45 11.01
C LYS A 274 -3.99 16.97 12.34
N LEU A 275 -4.73 18.08 12.32
CA LEU A 275 -5.50 18.57 13.44
C LEU A 275 -6.99 18.43 13.10
N GLY A 276 -7.73 17.72 13.93
CA GLY A 276 -9.13 17.45 13.65
C GLY A 276 -10.03 17.54 14.86
N VAL A 277 -11.32 17.71 14.62
CA VAL A 277 -12.38 17.58 15.60
C VAL A 277 -13.49 16.71 15.03
N VAL A 278 -13.88 15.69 15.79
CA VAL A 278 -15.05 14.85 15.49
C VAL A 278 -16.06 15.05 16.61
N SER A 279 -17.33 15.25 16.25
CA SER A 279 -18.42 15.41 17.21
C SER A 279 -19.64 14.59 16.80
N ASN A 280 -20.16 13.81 17.75
CA ASN A 280 -21.43 13.12 17.65
C ASN A 280 -22.50 13.99 18.30
N LEU A 281 -23.39 14.55 17.51
CA LEU A 281 -24.40 15.52 17.91
C LEU A 281 -25.79 14.90 17.86
N PHE A 282 -26.73 15.48 18.63
CA PHE A 282 -28.13 15.07 18.63
C PHE A 282 -28.32 13.58 18.94
N ASP A 283 -27.69 13.10 20.03
CA ASP A 283 -27.73 11.71 20.46
C ASP A 283 -27.23 10.71 19.40
N GLY A 284 -26.20 11.12 18.61
CA GLY A 284 -25.61 10.30 17.59
C GLY A 284 -26.29 10.37 16.21
N LEU A 285 -27.32 11.21 16.05
CA LEU A 285 -27.96 11.42 14.75
C LEU A 285 -27.02 12.03 13.71
N LEU A 286 -26.10 12.90 14.13
CA LEU A 286 -25.13 13.59 13.27
C LEU A 286 -23.72 13.37 13.79
N THR A 287 -22.88 12.73 12.99
CA THR A 287 -21.42 12.76 13.18
C THR A 287 -20.84 13.82 12.23
N THR A 288 -20.13 14.79 12.77
CA THR A 288 -19.45 15.84 11.99
C THR A 288 -17.95 15.79 12.28
N GLU A 289 -17.14 15.85 11.22
CA GLU A 289 -15.68 15.91 11.30
C GLU A 289 -15.19 17.13 10.52
N LEU A 290 -14.34 17.93 11.16
CA LEU A 290 -13.59 19.00 10.52
C LEU A 290 -12.11 18.76 10.80
N PHE A 291 -11.28 18.77 9.77
CA PHE A 291 -9.83 18.71 9.94
C PHE A 291 -9.08 19.59 8.97
N ALA A 292 -7.85 19.92 9.36
CA ALA A 292 -6.81 20.47 8.48
C ALA A 292 -5.57 19.60 8.59
N ALA A 293 -4.94 19.31 7.45
CA ALA A 293 -3.73 18.51 7.35
C ALA A 293 -2.69 19.19 6.49
N HIS A 294 -1.43 18.86 6.76
CA HIS A 294 -0.27 19.28 5.98
C HIS A 294 0.66 18.09 5.77
N LEU A 295 1.05 17.89 4.52
CA LEU A 295 2.06 16.93 4.08
C LEU A 295 3.23 17.70 3.48
N GLN A 296 4.44 17.27 3.79
CA GLN A 296 5.68 17.71 3.16
C GLN A 296 6.52 16.49 2.83
N ASN A 297 6.83 16.33 1.56
CA ASN A 297 7.77 15.35 1.04
C ASN A 297 9.00 16.10 0.54
N ASN A 298 10.20 15.68 0.96
CA ASN A 298 11.45 16.20 0.44
C ASN A 298 12.30 15.01 0.01
N LEU A 299 12.61 14.95 -1.25
CA LEU A 299 13.52 13.99 -1.85
C LEU A 299 14.76 14.73 -2.34
N HIS A 300 15.93 14.23 -1.98
CA HIS A 300 17.20 14.62 -2.55
C HIS A 300 17.80 13.38 -3.22
N TYR A 301 17.85 13.41 -4.53
CA TYR A 301 18.52 12.41 -5.33
C TYR A 301 19.97 12.85 -5.60
N SER A 302 20.93 11.98 -5.32
CA SER A 302 22.35 12.27 -5.48
C SER A 302 23.03 11.10 -6.16
N ASN A 303 23.68 11.38 -7.29
CA ASN A 303 24.62 10.49 -7.97
C ASN A 303 25.89 11.28 -8.28
N LEU A 304 27.05 10.80 -7.81
CA LEU A 304 28.32 11.50 -7.96
C LEU A 304 29.06 10.99 -9.21
N LEU A 305 29.83 11.86 -9.84
CA LEU A 305 30.68 11.47 -10.96
C LEU A 305 31.67 10.38 -10.55
N ASP A 306 31.56 9.21 -11.13
CA ASP A 306 32.45 8.08 -10.98
C ASP A 306 33.16 7.75 -12.31
N ALA A 307 34.41 7.32 -12.22
CA ALA A 307 35.20 6.93 -13.40
C ALA A 307 34.74 5.60 -14.03
N ASN A 308 33.94 4.81 -13.31
CA ASN A 308 33.39 3.53 -13.77
C ASN A 308 31.98 3.67 -14.33
N ASP A 309 31.31 4.79 -14.08
CA ASP A 309 30.00 5.07 -14.64
C ASP A 309 30.10 5.25 -16.16
N PRO A 310 29.45 4.37 -16.96
CA PRO A 310 29.51 4.43 -18.42
C PRO A 310 28.84 5.68 -18.98
N ASN A 311 27.89 6.28 -18.27
CA ASN A 311 27.12 7.44 -18.68
C ASN A 311 27.74 8.75 -18.20
N GLN A 312 28.70 8.70 -17.24
CA GLN A 312 29.21 9.85 -16.54
C GLN A 312 28.08 10.73 -15.98
N ALA A 313 27.07 10.05 -15.43
CA ALA A 313 25.93 10.69 -14.84
C ALA A 313 26.34 11.43 -13.55
N PHE A 314 25.74 12.56 -13.35
CA PHE A 314 25.83 13.33 -12.10
C PHE A 314 24.47 13.91 -11.80
N ASN A 315 23.97 13.68 -10.60
CA ASN A 315 22.72 14.24 -10.13
C ASN A 315 22.89 14.82 -8.73
N ASP A 316 22.36 16.01 -8.52
CA ASP A 316 22.22 16.66 -7.22
C ASP A 316 20.86 17.38 -7.21
N ASP A 317 19.78 16.57 -7.23
CA ASP A 317 18.43 17.00 -7.52
C ASP A 317 17.57 17.03 -6.27
N TYR A 318 16.79 18.09 -6.11
CA TYR A 318 15.91 18.31 -4.96
C TYR A 318 14.48 18.44 -5.41
N TYR A 319 13.60 17.58 -4.87
CA TYR A 319 12.17 17.58 -5.08
C TYR A 319 11.45 17.88 -3.77
N HIS A 320 10.54 18.83 -3.77
CA HIS A 320 9.78 19.24 -2.61
C HIS A 320 8.30 19.28 -2.94
N GLY A 321 7.55 18.33 -2.38
CA GLY A 321 6.10 18.26 -2.48
C GLY A 321 5.43 18.79 -1.21
N TYR A 322 4.44 19.66 -1.37
CA TYR A 322 3.64 20.17 -0.26
C TYR A 322 2.16 19.98 -0.58
N ARG A 323 1.40 19.44 0.38
CA ARG A 323 -0.05 19.33 0.31
C ARG A 323 -0.68 19.92 1.55
N ASN A 324 -1.68 20.79 1.35
CA ASN A 324 -2.56 21.25 2.41
C ASN A 324 -3.97 20.78 2.10
N ASP A 325 -4.61 20.12 3.05
CA ASP A 325 -5.95 19.56 2.92
C ASP A 325 -6.84 20.04 4.07
N VAL A 326 -8.01 20.57 3.74
CA VAL A 326 -9.04 20.96 4.70
C VAL A 326 -10.35 20.30 4.30
N GLN A 327 -10.91 19.48 5.19
CA GLN A 327 -12.17 18.78 4.91
C GLN A 327 -13.18 19.00 6.02
N TRP A 328 -14.44 19.14 5.63
CA TRP A 328 -15.59 19.09 6.52
C TRP A 328 -16.54 17.99 6.05
N ASN A 329 -16.60 16.90 6.81
CA ASN A 329 -17.37 15.71 6.53
C ASN A 329 -18.52 15.56 7.52
N ASN A 330 -19.70 15.15 7.05
CA ASN A 330 -20.88 14.97 7.87
C ASN A 330 -21.56 13.64 7.52
N THR A 331 -21.95 12.89 8.53
CA THR A 331 -22.75 11.68 8.39
C THR A 331 -23.99 11.79 9.25
N VAL A 332 -25.15 11.77 8.61
CA VAL A 332 -26.45 11.68 9.28
C VAL A 332 -26.84 10.22 9.39
N HIS A 333 -26.98 9.72 10.61
CA HIS A 333 -27.47 8.37 10.89
C HIS A 333 -28.99 8.41 10.97
N VAL A 334 -29.64 7.87 9.94
CA VAL A 334 -31.11 7.89 9.87
C VAL A 334 -31.67 6.77 10.77
N PRO A 335 -32.58 7.06 11.68
CA PRO A 335 -33.21 6.02 12.51
C PRO A 335 -33.89 4.96 11.67
N ASP A 336 -33.86 3.74 12.11
CA ASP A 336 -34.50 2.61 11.45
C ASP A 336 -36.00 2.87 11.25
N ALA A 337 -36.50 2.63 10.03
CA ALA A 337 -37.88 2.90 9.67
C ALA A 337 -38.44 1.83 8.74
N GLY A 338 -39.37 1.05 9.23
CA GLY A 338 -39.98 -0.04 8.46
C GLY A 338 -38.96 -1.09 8.06
N PRO A 339 -38.79 -1.38 6.76
CA PRO A 339 -37.81 -2.36 6.29
C PRO A 339 -36.38 -1.80 6.15
N ALA A 340 -36.16 -0.50 6.37
CA ALA A 340 -34.87 0.16 6.20
C ALA A 340 -34.17 0.24 7.57
N ALA A 341 -32.95 -0.29 7.64
CA ALA A 341 -32.08 -0.27 8.80
C ALA A 341 -30.67 0.21 8.43
N PHE A 342 -29.86 0.59 9.40
CA PHE A 342 -28.46 1.02 9.22
C PHE A 342 -28.30 2.09 8.13
N SER A 343 -29.27 3.01 8.02
CA SER A 343 -29.29 4.03 6.99
C SER A 343 -28.41 5.21 7.37
N SER A 344 -27.60 5.68 6.44
CA SER A 344 -26.77 6.87 6.62
C SER A 344 -26.72 7.71 5.35
N VAL A 345 -26.58 9.02 5.56
CA VAL A 345 -26.35 10.01 4.49
C VAL A 345 -25.08 10.75 4.81
N LEU A 346 -24.13 10.73 3.90
CA LEU A 346 -22.87 11.46 4.06
C LEU A 346 -22.82 12.64 3.06
N PHE A 347 -22.22 13.75 3.48
CA PHE A 347 -21.92 14.88 2.63
C PHE A 347 -20.76 15.68 3.17
N GLY A 348 -20.00 16.32 2.31
CA GLY A 348 -18.86 17.11 2.73
C GLY A 348 -18.30 18.00 1.63
N ILE A 349 -17.37 18.84 2.05
CA ILE A 349 -16.58 19.71 1.18
C ILE A 349 -15.10 19.54 1.53
N GLU A 350 -14.26 19.71 0.51
CA GLU A 350 -12.81 19.57 0.60
C GLU A 350 -12.14 20.71 -0.15
N TYR A 351 -11.05 21.21 0.40
CA TYR A 351 -10.10 22.11 -0.27
C TYR A 351 -8.72 21.49 -0.19
N LEU A 352 -8.16 21.18 -1.35
CA LEU A 352 -6.82 20.63 -1.50
C LEU A 352 -5.93 21.65 -2.21
N HIS A 353 -4.70 21.84 -1.74
CA HIS A 353 -3.70 22.68 -2.38
C HIS A 353 -2.35 21.97 -2.43
N ASP A 354 -1.89 21.69 -3.63
CA ASP A 354 -0.62 21.03 -3.93
C ASP A 354 0.39 22.02 -4.48
N THR A 355 1.66 21.83 -4.10
CA THR A 355 2.80 22.56 -4.65
C THR A 355 3.94 21.58 -4.90
N ALA A 356 4.55 21.64 -6.07
CA ALA A 356 5.79 20.94 -6.40
C ALA A 356 6.89 21.97 -6.72
N LYS A 357 8.06 21.74 -6.14
CA LYS A 357 9.28 22.50 -6.43
C LYS A 357 10.39 21.52 -6.76
N GLU A 358 11.02 21.75 -7.88
CA GLU A 358 12.12 20.94 -8.36
C GLU A 358 13.33 21.84 -8.61
N ASN A 359 14.49 21.40 -8.16
CA ASN A 359 15.78 22.02 -8.49
C ASN A 359 16.65 20.89 -9.03
N VAL A 360 16.79 20.87 -10.34
CA VAL A 360 17.56 19.90 -11.09
C VAL A 360 18.95 20.47 -11.33
N ASN A 361 19.99 19.74 -10.95
CA ASN A 361 21.39 20.03 -11.23
C ASN A 361 22.08 18.72 -11.61
N ASP A 362 21.97 18.37 -12.86
CA ASP A 362 22.45 17.10 -13.37
C ASP A 362 23.41 17.27 -14.55
N SER A 363 24.02 16.18 -14.95
CA SER A 363 24.72 16.08 -16.23
C SER A 363 24.63 14.66 -16.76
N PHE A 364 24.38 14.55 -18.06
CA PHE A 364 24.38 13.32 -18.79
C PHE A 364 25.40 13.37 -19.92
N PHE A 365 26.24 12.34 -20.04
CA PHE A 365 27.41 12.34 -20.92
C PHE A 365 28.31 13.60 -20.79
N GLY A 366 28.40 14.15 -19.57
CA GLY A 366 29.21 15.34 -19.27
C GLY A 366 28.63 16.67 -19.75
N ALA A 367 27.38 16.69 -20.22
CA ALA A 367 26.67 17.93 -20.57
C ALA A 367 25.87 18.43 -19.35
N PRO A 368 26.27 19.54 -18.70
CA PRO A 368 25.59 20.01 -17.49
C PRO A 368 24.22 20.61 -17.84
N TYR A 369 23.24 20.33 -16.98
CA TYR A 369 21.89 20.87 -17.04
C TYR A 369 21.48 21.42 -15.68
N VAL A 370 20.87 22.60 -15.65
CA VAL A 370 20.33 23.20 -14.42
C VAL A 370 18.97 23.80 -14.71
N ALA A 371 17.97 23.37 -13.97
CA ALA A 371 16.61 23.87 -14.08
C ALA A 371 15.96 24.03 -12.70
N SER A 372 14.89 24.82 -12.64
CA SER A 372 14.06 24.94 -11.44
C SER A 372 12.61 25.13 -11.85
N VAL A 373 11.72 24.35 -11.19
CA VAL A 373 10.28 24.39 -11.37
C VAL A 373 9.64 24.73 -10.02
N ASP A 374 8.65 25.63 -10.00
CA ASP A 374 7.86 25.97 -8.80
C ASP A 374 6.42 26.24 -9.26
N HIS A 375 5.58 25.20 -9.13
CA HIS A 375 4.19 25.26 -9.55
C HIS A 375 3.24 24.74 -8.46
N SER A 376 1.99 25.20 -8.52
CA SER A 376 0.96 24.76 -7.61
C SER A 376 -0.38 24.59 -8.32
N GLN A 377 -1.23 23.73 -7.77
CA GLN A 377 -2.62 23.57 -8.15
C GLN A 377 -3.50 23.49 -6.91
N HIS A 378 -4.78 23.77 -7.07
CA HIS A 378 -5.78 23.54 -6.03
C HIS A 378 -7.01 22.87 -6.58
N ASP A 379 -7.68 22.12 -5.71
CA ASP A 379 -8.98 21.52 -5.94
C ASP A 379 -9.99 21.98 -4.91
N VAL A 380 -11.22 22.20 -5.34
CA VAL A 380 -12.39 22.39 -4.47
C VAL A 380 -13.41 21.32 -4.82
N ALA A 381 -13.73 20.47 -3.86
CA ALA A 381 -14.64 19.37 -4.10
C ALA A 381 -15.83 19.34 -3.17
N GLY A 382 -16.94 18.80 -3.68
CA GLY A 382 -18.14 18.47 -2.91
C GLY A 382 -18.54 17.03 -3.14
N HIS A 383 -18.90 16.31 -2.08
CA HIS A 383 -19.36 14.93 -2.20
C HIS A 383 -20.66 14.69 -1.43
N PHE A 384 -21.43 13.74 -1.93
CA PHE A 384 -22.68 13.28 -1.33
C PHE A 384 -22.80 11.77 -1.50
N GLY A 385 -23.21 11.07 -0.44
CA GLY A 385 -23.42 9.63 -0.49
C GLY A 385 -24.55 9.18 0.44
N ALA A 386 -25.01 7.96 0.22
CA ALA A 386 -26.00 7.33 1.07
C ALA A 386 -25.78 5.82 1.12
N GLN A 387 -26.13 5.22 2.24
CA GLN A 387 -26.16 3.80 2.47
C GLN A 387 -27.44 3.43 3.21
N THR A 388 -28.03 2.27 2.88
CA THR A 388 -29.14 1.70 3.63
C THR A 388 -29.17 0.19 3.46
N THR A 389 -29.60 -0.53 4.51
CA THR A 389 -29.90 -1.97 4.46
C THR A 389 -31.41 -2.15 4.49
N VAL A 390 -31.96 -2.88 3.53
CA VAL A 390 -33.40 -3.10 3.37
C VAL A 390 -33.73 -4.58 3.66
N PHE A 391 -34.73 -4.80 4.50
CA PHE A 391 -35.15 -6.14 4.95
C PHE A 391 -34.04 -6.95 5.61
N ASP A 392 -33.01 -6.32 6.17
CA ASP A 392 -31.83 -6.93 6.78
C ASP A 392 -31.01 -7.86 5.85
N VAL A 393 -31.24 -7.78 4.53
CA VAL A 393 -30.58 -8.65 3.54
C VAL A 393 -30.01 -7.89 2.34
N LEU A 394 -30.49 -6.69 2.03
CA LEU A 394 -30.04 -5.94 0.87
C LEU A 394 -29.42 -4.60 1.29
N THR A 395 -28.11 -4.53 1.32
CA THR A 395 -27.37 -3.27 1.53
C THR A 395 -27.15 -2.58 0.19
N LEU A 396 -27.54 -1.32 0.10
CA LEU A 396 -27.35 -0.48 -1.07
C LEU A 396 -26.48 0.74 -0.70
N THR A 397 -25.52 1.08 -1.55
CA THR A 397 -24.64 2.24 -1.38
C THR A 397 -24.59 3.05 -2.64
N GLY A 398 -24.46 4.37 -2.50
CA GLY A 398 -24.24 5.26 -3.64
C GLY A 398 -23.50 6.52 -3.20
N ALA A 399 -22.64 7.05 -4.08
CA ALA A 399 -21.94 8.30 -3.85
C ALA A 399 -21.69 9.03 -5.17
N ILE A 400 -21.66 10.36 -5.09
CA ILE A 400 -21.29 11.26 -6.18
C ILE A 400 -20.34 12.32 -5.66
N ARG A 401 -19.44 12.80 -6.50
CA ARG A 401 -18.48 13.86 -6.19
C ARG A 401 -18.23 14.73 -7.42
N ASP A 402 -18.06 16.03 -7.18
CA ASP A 402 -17.66 17.02 -8.18
C ASP A 402 -16.40 17.71 -7.68
N ASP A 403 -15.33 17.62 -8.46
CA ASP A 403 -14.02 18.21 -8.21
C ASP A 403 -13.79 19.35 -9.20
N SER A 404 -13.21 20.46 -8.75
CA SER A 404 -12.90 21.64 -9.56
C SER A 404 -11.44 22.03 -9.39
N TYR A 405 -10.59 21.51 -10.28
CA TYR A 405 -9.15 21.75 -10.32
C TYR A 405 -8.82 23.05 -11.05
N SER A 406 -7.84 23.79 -10.53
CA SER A 406 -7.32 25.00 -11.18
C SER A 406 -6.54 24.73 -12.46
N SER A 407 -6.03 23.51 -12.66
CA SER A 407 -5.19 23.12 -13.80
C SER A 407 -5.99 22.67 -15.02
N PHE A 408 -6.90 21.71 -14.87
CA PHE A 408 -7.61 21.07 -16.00
C PHE A 408 -9.15 21.25 -15.97
N GLY A 409 -9.71 21.86 -14.92
CA GLY A 409 -11.17 22.10 -14.79
C GLY A 409 -11.88 21.02 -13.95
N ASN A 410 -13.08 20.59 -14.38
CA ASN A 410 -13.98 19.82 -13.54
C ASN A 410 -13.95 18.31 -13.84
N ALA A 411 -14.10 17.51 -12.78
CA ALA A 411 -14.32 16.07 -12.85
C ALA A 411 -15.53 15.66 -12.00
N PHE A 412 -16.57 15.13 -12.65
CA PHE A 412 -17.72 14.57 -11.96
C PHE A 412 -17.62 13.04 -11.95
N THR A 413 -17.68 12.45 -10.76
CA THR A 413 -17.58 11.00 -10.55
C THR A 413 -18.70 10.48 -9.66
N GLY A 414 -18.96 9.18 -9.75
CA GLY A 414 -19.95 8.54 -8.92
C GLY A 414 -19.75 7.04 -8.86
N ARG A 415 -20.33 6.44 -7.83
CA ARG A 415 -20.37 4.99 -7.68
C ARG A 415 -21.70 4.54 -7.09
N PHE A 416 -22.07 3.30 -7.42
CA PHE A 416 -23.22 2.60 -6.87
C PHE A 416 -22.83 1.15 -6.61
N GLY A 417 -23.35 0.57 -5.53
CA GLY A 417 -23.11 -0.82 -5.22
C GLY A 417 -24.18 -1.40 -4.33
N GLY A 418 -24.20 -2.72 -4.27
CA GLY A 418 -25.11 -3.44 -3.38
C GLY A 418 -24.58 -4.79 -2.99
N VAL A 419 -25.01 -5.24 -1.81
CA VAL A 419 -24.78 -6.57 -1.27
C VAL A 419 -26.11 -7.21 -0.98
N LEU A 420 -26.35 -8.38 -1.55
CA LEU A 420 -27.49 -9.22 -1.22
C LEU A 420 -27.01 -10.39 -0.37
N ALA A 421 -27.34 -10.37 0.91
CA ALA A 421 -27.19 -11.52 1.78
C ALA A 421 -28.30 -12.53 1.54
N VAL A 422 -27.95 -13.81 1.43
CA VAL A 422 -28.85 -14.95 1.30
C VAL A 422 -28.59 -15.89 2.49
N PRO A 423 -29.13 -15.58 3.69
CA PRO A 423 -28.78 -16.31 4.93
C PRO A 423 -29.05 -17.82 4.88
N ALA A 424 -30.07 -18.23 4.10
CA ALA A 424 -30.38 -19.65 3.93
C ALA A 424 -29.31 -20.47 3.19
N ALA A 425 -28.35 -19.78 2.54
CA ALA A 425 -27.27 -20.38 1.78
C ALA A 425 -25.88 -19.93 2.25
N ASP A 426 -25.79 -19.15 3.34
CA ASP A 426 -24.57 -18.52 3.83
C ASP A 426 -23.81 -17.81 2.70
N LEU A 427 -24.54 -17.07 1.84
CA LEU A 427 -24.06 -16.48 0.61
C LEU A 427 -24.27 -14.97 0.59
N HIS A 428 -23.23 -14.22 0.21
CA HIS A 428 -23.28 -12.80 -0.08
C HIS A 428 -22.98 -12.57 -1.57
N LEU A 429 -23.91 -11.95 -2.28
CA LEU A 429 -23.73 -11.53 -3.67
C LEU A 429 -23.43 -10.02 -3.67
N LYS A 430 -22.35 -9.63 -4.31
CA LYS A 430 -21.86 -8.25 -4.34
C LYS A 430 -21.79 -7.77 -5.78
N ALA A 431 -22.19 -6.52 -6.03
CA ALA A 431 -21.98 -5.86 -7.32
C ALA A 431 -21.76 -4.36 -7.13
N SER A 432 -20.87 -3.78 -7.91
CA SER A 432 -20.69 -2.34 -7.94
C SER A 432 -20.34 -1.82 -9.35
N TYR A 433 -20.61 -0.55 -9.56
CA TYR A 433 -20.20 0.25 -10.70
C TYR A 433 -19.68 1.59 -10.20
N GLY A 434 -18.57 2.06 -10.77
CA GLY A 434 -18.01 3.35 -10.42
C GLY A 434 -17.27 4.00 -11.59
N THR A 435 -17.11 5.30 -11.50
CA THR A 435 -16.24 6.09 -12.37
C THR A 435 -15.08 6.65 -11.57
N GLY A 436 -13.93 6.81 -12.20
CA GLY A 436 -12.73 7.38 -11.60
C GLY A 436 -12.09 8.42 -12.49
N PHE A 437 -11.18 9.19 -11.91
CA PHE A 437 -10.30 10.10 -12.66
C PHE A 437 -8.94 10.20 -11.96
N LEU A 438 -7.91 10.55 -12.75
CA LEU A 438 -6.59 10.96 -12.31
C LEU A 438 -6.31 12.36 -12.84
N ALA A 439 -6.03 13.30 -11.95
CA ALA A 439 -5.57 14.64 -12.32
C ALA A 439 -4.11 14.54 -12.80
N PRO A 440 -3.70 15.27 -13.85
CA PRO A 440 -2.29 15.36 -14.21
C PRO A 440 -1.46 15.84 -13.03
N SER A 441 -0.29 15.23 -12.82
CA SER A 441 0.66 15.69 -11.80
C SER A 441 1.21 17.08 -12.14
N LEU A 442 1.85 17.73 -11.18
CA LEU A 442 2.52 18.99 -11.46
C LEU A 442 3.76 18.78 -12.33
N PHE A 443 4.38 17.59 -12.29
CA PHE A 443 5.46 17.23 -13.20
C PHE A 443 4.95 17.01 -14.62
N ASP A 444 3.87 16.26 -14.82
CA ASP A 444 3.25 16.08 -16.15
C ASP A 444 2.95 17.41 -16.84
N LEU A 445 2.52 18.40 -16.04
CA LEU A 445 2.15 19.72 -16.57
C LEU A 445 3.34 20.64 -16.80
N TYR A 446 4.39 20.60 -15.93
CA TYR A 446 5.41 21.65 -15.85
C TYR A 446 6.84 21.13 -15.62
N GLY A 447 7.04 19.82 -15.40
CA GLY A 447 8.35 19.22 -15.15
C GLY A 447 9.32 19.43 -16.31
N VAL A 448 10.60 19.34 -16.01
CA VAL A 448 11.70 19.42 -16.98
C VAL A 448 12.84 18.50 -16.56
N ASP A 449 13.57 17.94 -17.53
CA ASP A 449 14.78 17.16 -17.26
C ASP A 449 15.91 17.44 -18.27
N SER A 450 17.09 16.82 -18.05
CA SER A 450 18.25 16.94 -18.91
C SER A 450 18.13 16.25 -20.26
N ASP A 451 17.21 15.29 -20.37
CA ASP A 451 16.99 14.49 -21.58
C ASP A 451 16.03 15.16 -22.56
N GLY A 452 15.64 16.40 -22.26
CA GLY A 452 14.77 17.22 -23.11
C GLY A 452 13.28 17.01 -22.86
N TYR A 453 12.93 16.45 -21.71
CA TYR A 453 11.54 16.39 -21.27
C TYR A 453 11.00 17.78 -20.96
N GLN A 454 9.77 18.02 -21.38
CA GLN A 454 9.01 19.20 -21.05
C GLN A 454 7.55 18.86 -20.84
N GLY A 455 7.05 19.17 -19.65
CA GLY A 455 5.65 18.97 -19.27
C GLY A 455 4.67 19.64 -20.23
N ASN A 456 3.43 19.18 -20.24
CA ASN A 456 2.38 19.65 -21.12
C ASN A 456 1.20 20.26 -20.34
N PRO A 457 1.09 21.60 -20.28
CA PRO A 457 -0.01 22.27 -19.56
C PRO A 457 -1.41 22.05 -20.14
N ASP A 458 -1.51 21.47 -21.33
CA ASP A 458 -2.80 21.22 -22.03
C ASP A 458 -3.38 19.82 -21.72
N LEU A 459 -2.76 19.06 -20.81
CA LEU A 459 -3.23 17.73 -20.41
C LEU A 459 -4.62 17.79 -19.76
N LYS A 460 -5.38 16.74 -20.01
CA LYS A 460 -6.69 16.47 -19.40
C LYS A 460 -6.53 15.37 -18.36
N ALA A 461 -7.45 15.34 -17.41
CA ALA A 461 -7.52 14.21 -16.48
C ALA A 461 -7.82 12.90 -17.20
N GLU A 462 -7.16 11.82 -16.80
CA GLU A 462 -7.57 10.46 -17.15
C GLU A 462 -8.95 10.16 -16.58
N ARG A 463 -9.69 9.28 -17.23
CA ARG A 463 -11.04 8.90 -16.82
C ARG A 463 -11.24 7.40 -16.89
N SER A 464 -11.91 6.84 -15.89
CA SER A 464 -12.20 5.42 -15.87
C SER A 464 -13.66 5.09 -15.63
N ARG A 465 -14.04 3.88 -16.06
CA ARG A 465 -15.34 3.25 -15.76
C ARG A 465 -15.08 1.80 -15.41
N GLY A 466 -15.43 1.44 -14.18
CA GLY A 466 -15.23 0.09 -13.68
C GLY A 466 -16.52 -0.52 -13.16
N TYR A 467 -16.63 -1.83 -13.26
CA TYR A 467 -17.66 -2.62 -12.60
C TYR A 467 -17.06 -3.91 -12.05
N GLU A 468 -17.69 -4.40 -11.01
CA GLU A 468 -17.36 -5.69 -10.44
C GLU A 468 -18.62 -6.46 -10.03
N ALA A 469 -18.50 -7.77 -10.03
CA ALA A 469 -19.52 -8.67 -9.51
C ALA A 469 -18.84 -9.86 -8.82
N GLY A 470 -19.28 -10.17 -7.62
CA GLY A 470 -18.66 -11.22 -6.82
C GLY A 470 -19.65 -11.97 -5.94
N ALA A 471 -19.19 -13.08 -5.43
CA ALA A 471 -19.89 -13.90 -4.47
C ALA A 471 -18.92 -14.31 -3.35
N GLN A 472 -19.41 -14.30 -2.12
CA GLN A 472 -18.72 -14.85 -0.96
C GLN A 472 -19.64 -15.91 -0.35
N PHE A 473 -19.11 -17.07 -0.14
CA PHE A 473 -19.81 -18.22 0.44
C PHE A 473 -19.09 -18.63 1.73
N ASP A 474 -19.80 -18.52 2.84
CA ASP A 474 -19.31 -18.93 4.15
C ASP A 474 -19.73 -20.38 4.39
N ILE A 475 -18.81 -21.22 4.81
CA ILE A 475 -18.97 -22.68 4.93
C ILE A 475 -18.89 -23.07 6.40
N PRO A 476 -20.00 -23.07 7.14
CA PRO A 476 -19.99 -23.57 8.50
C PRO A 476 -19.82 -25.10 8.50
N ALA A 477 -18.95 -25.61 9.35
CA ALA A 477 -18.78 -27.07 9.52
C ALA A 477 -18.29 -27.39 10.93
N TYR A 478 -18.57 -28.61 11.37
CA TYR A 478 -18.15 -29.15 12.68
C TYR A 478 -18.51 -28.26 13.88
N GLY A 479 -19.60 -27.48 13.78
CA GLY A 479 -20.06 -26.55 14.81
C GLY A 479 -19.33 -25.20 14.85
N GLN A 480 -18.47 -24.93 13.88
CA GLN A 480 -17.80 -23.63 13.69
C GLN A 480 -18.52 -22.89 12.56
N ALA A 481 -18.87 -21.63 12.80
CA ALA A 481 -19.51 -20.77 11.80
C ALA A 481 -18.49 -20.30 10.72
N ASP A 482 -17.26 -20.12 11.11
CA ASP A 482 -16.13 -19.62 10.31
C ASP A 482 -15.16 -20.73 9.88
N PHE A 483 -15.65 -21.97 9.68
CA PHE A 483 -14.81 -23.11 9.28
C PHE A 483 -14.08 -22.85 7.96
N ALA A 484 -14.77 -22.31 6.96
CA ALA A 484 -14.15 -21.87 5.72
C ALA A 484 -14.98 -20.75 5.06
N SER A 485 -14.33 -19.94 4.23
CA SER A 485 -14.96 -18.95 3.37
C SER A 485 -14.33 -18.99 1.99
N LEU A 486 -15.12 -18.89 0.94
CA LEU A 486 -14.68 -18.82 -0.45
C LEU A 486 -15.28 -17.57 -1.08
N SER A 487 -14.44 -16.69 -1.58
CA SER A 487 -14.88 -15.53 -2.36
C SER A 487 -14.33 -15.59 -3.79
N ALA A 488 -15.11 -15.08 -4.73
CA ALA A 488 -14.70 -14.86 -6.10
C ALA A 488 -15.31 -13.58 -6.62
N THR A 489 -14.49 -12.72 -7.25
CA THR A 489 -14.91 -11.43 -7.81
C THR A 489 -14.36 -11.28 -9.22
N TYR A 490 -15.24 -11.08 -10.19
CA TYR A 490 -14.89 -10.61 -11.51
C TYR A 490 -14.86 -9.08 -11.50
N PHE A 491 -13.85 -8.48 -12.12
CA PHE A 491 -13.72 -7.03 -12.27
C PHE A 491 -13.39 -6.65 -13.71
N ASN A 492 -13.81 -5.44 -14.09
CA ASN A 492 -13.42 -4.77 -15.33
C ASN A 492 -13.24 -3.27 -15.05
N ASN A 493 -12.23 -2.67 -15.67
CA ASN A 493 -11.97 -1.24 -15.66
C ASN A 493 -11.48 -0.80 -17.04
N ASP A 494 -12.19 0.12 -17.66
CA ASP A 494 -11.80 0.76 -18.92
C ASP A 494 -11.32 2.19 -18.58
N ILE A 495 -10.06 2.52 -18.90
CA ILE A 495 -9.42 3.82 -18.67
C ILE A 495 -9.22 4.51 -20.02
N HIS A 496 -9.52 5.79 -20.08
CA HIS A 496 -9.44 6.63 -21.29
C HIS A 496 -8.63 7.89 -20.99
N ASP A 497 -8.10 8.50 -22.05
CA ASP A 497 -7.25 9.70 -21.96
C ASP A 497 -6.01 9.47 -21.08
N LEU A 498 -5.42 8.28 -21.13
CA LEU A 498 -4.19 7.95 -20.41
C LEU A 498 -3.12 8.99 -20.71
N ILE A 499 -2.44 9.44 -19.66
CA ILE A 499 -1.29 10.31 -19.76
C ILE A 499 -0.08 9.42 -20.00
N GLU A 500 0.57 9.60 -21.14
CA GLU A 500 1.69 8.77 -21.54
C GLU A 500 2.87 9.58 -22.04
N PHE A 501 4.04 9.17 -21.64
CA PHE A 501 5.32 9.69 -22.11
C PHE A 501 5.49 9.44 -23.62
N THR A 502 5.82 10.49 -24.35
CA THR A 502 6.04 10.44 -25.80
C THR A 502 7.34 11.15 -26.18
N GLU A 503 8.12 10.49 -27.03
CA GLU A 503 9.35 11.07 -27.58
C GLU A 503 9.16 11.44 -29.05
N ASN A 504 9.94 12.44 -29.51
CA ASN A 504 10.04 12.74 -30.93
C ASN A 504 10.90 11.67 -31.65
N ALA A 505 10.82 11.65 -32.99
CA ALA A 505 11.49 10.62 -33.80
C ALA A 505 13.03 10.63 -33.70
N ASP A 506 13.60 11.75 -33.25
CA ASP A 506 15.05 11.94 -33.13
C ASP A 506 15.54 11.76 -31.68
N PHE A 507 14.64 11.42 -30.74
CA PHE A 507 14.93 11.24 -29.29
C PHE A 507 15.59 12.45 -28.64
N THR A 508 15.24 13.66 -29.08
CA THR A 508 15.82 14.93 -28.59
C THR A 508 14.84 15.75 -27.78
N ALA A 509 13.58 15.36 -27.71
CA ALA A 509 12.54 16.00 -26.92
C ALA A 509 11.43 15.01 -26.60
N SER A 510 10.94 15.10 -25.39
CA SER A 510 9.85 14.28 -24.88
C SER A 510 8.82 15.10 -24.13
N THR A 511 7.61 14.59 -23.99
CA THR A 511 6.49 15.23 -23.28
C THR A 511 5.39 14.22 -22.99
N GLU A 512 4.47 14.59 -22.09
CA GLU A 512 3.26 13.80 -21.83
C GLU A 512 2.12 14.16 -22.79
N LYS A 513 1.29 13.16 -23.15
CA LYS A 513 0.07 13.34 -23.94
C LYS A 513 -1.06 12.40 -23.48
N ASN A 514 -2.30 12.88 -23.60
CA ASN A 514 -3.46 12.00 -23.47
C ASN A 514 -3.69 11.27 -24.80
N ILE A 515 -3.21 10.04 -24.92
CA ILE A 515 -3.23 9.34 -26.22
C ILE A 515 -3.96 8.01 -26.20
N ASP A 516 -4.02 7.30 -25.10
CA ASP A 516 -4.36 5.89 -25.12
C ASP A 516 -5.55 5.49 -24.27
N GLN A 517 -5.94 4.23 -24.43
CA GLN A 517 -6.99 3.57 -23.66
C GLN A 517 -6.45 2.27 -23.11
N ALA A 518 -6.61 2.05 -21.82
CA ALA A 518 -6.33 0.76 -21.22
C ALA A 518 -7.62 0.02 -20.88
N ARG A 519 -7.59 -1.28 -21.09
CA ARG A 519 -8.62 -2.20 -20.60
C ARG A 519 -8.01 -3.20 -19.64
N ILE A 520 -8.61 -3.28 -18.47
CA ILE A 520 -8.17 -4.17 -17.42
C ILE A 520 -9.36 -5.01 -16.97
N SER A 521 -9.21 -6.33 -16.94
CA SER A 521 -10.23 -7.25 -16.44
C SER A 521 -9.60 -8.47 -15.78
N GLY A 522 -10.34 -9.13 -14.90
CA GLY A 522 -9.80 -10.31 -14.23
C GLY A 522 -10.74 -10.94 -13.24
N VAL A 523 -10.20 -11.90 -12.52
CA VAL A 523 -10.89 -12.62 -11.44
C VAL A 523 -9.96 -12.70 -10.24
N GLU A 524 -10.46 -12.28 -9.09
CA GLU A 524 -9.85 -12.50 -7.78
C GLU A 524 -10.58 -13.64 -7.08
N THR A 525 -9.83 -14.54 -6.45
CA THR A 525 -10.38 -15.59 -5.59
C THR A 525 -9.63 -15.62 -4.28
N GLU A 526 -10.33 -15.84 -3.20
CA GLU A 526 -9.77 -16.01 -1.86
C GLU A 526 -10.47 -17.16 -1.16
N PHE A 527 -9.70 -18.06 -0.60
CA PHE A 527 -10.20 -19.19 0.20
C PHE A 527 -9.53 -19.16 1.56
N VAL A 528 -10.31 -18.87 2.58
CA VAL A 528 -9.90 -18.92 3.99
C VAL A 528 -10.41 -20.21 4.60
N LEU A 529 -9.54 -20.93 5.29
CA LEU A 529 -9.86 -22.19 5.97
C LEU A 529 -9.37 -22.12 7.42
N THR A 530 -10.29 -22.28 8.38
CA THR A 530 -10.01 -22.31 9.82
C THR A 530 -10.57 -23.60 10.44
N PRO A 531 -9.97 -24.78 10.14
CA PRO A 531 -10.53 -26.08 10.56
C PRO A 531 -10.38 -26.33 12.05
N ALA A 532 -9.58 -25.54 12.74
CA ALA A 532 -9.36 -25.57 14.18
C ALA A 532 -8.76 -24.24 14.64
N ASN A 533 -8.99 -23.86 15.90
CA ASN A 533 -8.49 -22.59 16.48
C ASN A 533 -6.94 -22.42 16.44
N TRP A 534 -6.21 -23.49 16.13
CA TRP A 534 -4.75 -23.48 16.02
C TRP A 534 -4.26 -23.46 14.57
N LEU A 535 -5.15 -23.46 13.56
CA LEU A 535 -4.77 -23.50 12.14
C LEU A 535 -5.68 -22.59 11.32
N THR A 536 -5.08 -21.61 10.65
CA THR A 536 -5.75 -20.81 9.61
C THR A 536 -4.90 -20.86 8.35
N ALA A 537 -5.54 -21.08 7.21
CA ALA A 537 -4.90 -21.01 5.90
C ALA A 537 -5.70 -20.03 5.03
N ASP A 538 -4.99 -19.08 4.43
CA ASP A 538 -5.52 -18.07 3.53
C ASP A 538 -4.82 -18.23 2.18
N LEU A 539 -5.58 -18.60 1.15
CA LEU A 539 -5.12 -18.87 -0.20
C LEU A 539 -5.74 -17.88 -1.16
N THR A 540 -4.91 -17.16 -1.89
CA THR A 540 -5.38 -16.18 -2.88
C THR A 540 -4.91 -16.53 -4.27
N TYR A 541 -5.71 -16.20 -5.26
CA TYR A 541 -5.33 -16.27 -6.67
C TYR A 541 -5.98 -15.12 -7.43
N THR A 542 -5.21 -14.49 -8.29
CA THR A 542 -5.67 -13.40 -9.17
C THR A 542 -5.25 -13.71 -10.61
N TYR A 543 -6.21 -13.66 -11.51
CA TYR A 543 -5.99 -13.57 -12.94
C TYR A 543 -6.24 -12.15 -13.39
N THR A 544 -5.28 -11.53 -14.08
CA THR A 544 -5.36 -10.15 -14.57
C THR A 544 -5.04 -10.09 -16.06
N TYR A 545 -5.96 -9.54 -16.84
CA TYR A 545 -5.76 -9.21 -18.25
C TYR A 545 -5.71 -7.69 -18.37
N ALA A 546 -4.53 -7.10 -18.56
CA ALA A 546 -4.30 -5.66 -18.64
C ALA A 546 -3.60 -5.31 -19.96
N ARG A 547 -4.25 -4.50 -20.80
CA ARG A 547 -3.73 -4.13 -22.13
C ARG A 547 -4.03 -2.67 -22.45
N ASP A 548 -3.09 -2.06 -23.14
CA ASP A 548 -3.36 -0.92 -24.00
C ASP A 548 -4.23 -1.40 -25.19
N VAL A 549 -5.36 -0.72 -25.40
CA VAL A 549 -6.33 -1.07 -26.43
C VAL A 549 -5.92 -0.54 -27.81
N THR A 550 -5.12 0.54 -27.83
CA THR A 550 -4.68 1.21 -29.06
C THR A 550 -3.56 0.43 -29.74
N SER A 551 -2.54 0.04 -28.98
CA SER A 551 -1.40 -0.73 -29.48
C SER A 551 -1.62 -2.25 -29.43
N GLU A 552 -2.68 -2.73 -28.76
CA GLU A 552 -2.96 -4.13 -28.45
C GLU A 552 -1.83 -4.82 -27.66
N THR A 553 -0.98 -4.05 -26.95
CA THR A 553 0.13 -4.58 -26.16
C THR A 553 -0.25 -4.78 -24.69
N PRO A 554 0.35 -5.78 -24.00
CA PRO A 554 0.19 -5.90 -22.56
C PRO A 554 0.78 -4.67 -21.84
N LEU A 555 0.12 -4.20 -20.77
CA LEU A 555 0.73 -3.23 -19.88
C LEU A 555 1.95 -3.85 -19.17
N LEU A 556 3.01 -3.05 -18.97
CA LEU A 556 4.27 -3.52 -18.40
C LEU A 556 4.11 -3.93 -16.93
N ARG A 557 4.81 -4.99 -16.51
CA ARG A 557 4.90 -5.44 -15.10
C ARG A 557 3.56 -5.83 -14.47
N ARG A 558 2.61 -6.29 -15.29
CA ARG A 558 1.31 -6.85 -14.85
C ARG A 558 1.31 -8.35 -15.07
N PRO A 559 1.59 -9.17 -14.02
CA PRO A 559 1.53 -10.62 -14.17
C PRO A 559 0.09 -11.07 -14.42
N GLU A 560 -0.12 -11.89 -15.46
CA GLU A 560 -1.45 -12.45 -15.73
C GLU A 560 -1.95 -13.36 -14.61
N ASN A 561 -1.02 -14.00 -13.90
CA ASN A 561 -1.34 -14.95 -12.84
C ASN A 561 -0.50 -14.62 -11.60
N ALA A 562 -1.13 -14.39 -10.47
CA ALA A 562 -0.46 -14.20 -9.19
C ALA A 562 -1.25 -14.93 -8.09
N GLY A 563 -0.58 -15.30 -7.02
CA GLY A 563 -1.27 -15.92 -5.89
C GLY A 563 -0.40 -16.02 -4.66
N SER A 564 -1.03 -16.22 -3.53
CA SER A 564 -0.36 -16.41 -2.25
C SER A 564 -0.99 -17.54 -1.44
N ALA A 565 -0.17 -18.13 -0.57
CA ALA A 565 -0.63 -19.07 0.44
C ALA A 565 -0.02 -18.66 1.78
N ASN A 566 -0.86 -18.21 2.70
CA ASN A 566 -0.47 -17.76 4.03
C ASN A 566 -1.08 -18.72 5.05
N VAL A 567 -0.24 -19.41 5.81
CA VAL A 567 -0.71 -20.37 6.83
C VAL A 567 -0.26 -19.88 8.20
N THR A 568 -1.16 -19.88 9.16
CA THR A 568 -0.85 -19.59 10.56
C THR A 568 -1.14 -20.82 11.40
N ILE A 569 -0.14 -21.33 12.10
CA ILE A 569 -0.21 -22.51 12.96
C ILE A 569 0.12 -22.07 14.39
N THR A 570 -0.83 -22.25 15.32
CA THR A 570 -0.66 -21.92 16.74
C THR A 570 -0.79 -23.20 17.59
N PRO A 571 0.19 -24.11 17.52
CA PRO A 571 0.09 -25.42 18.19
C PRO A 571 0.06 -25.31 19.72
N LEU A 572 0.50 -24.19 20.25
CA LEU A 572 0.41 -23.77 21.64
C LEU A 572 -0.03 -22.31 21.70
N PRO A 573 -0.77 -21.86 22.73
CA PRO A 573 -1.15 -20.44 22.88
C PRO A 573 0.03 -19.47 22.90
N SER A 574 1.23 -19.98 23.21
CA SER A 574 2.48 -19.20 23.25
C SER A 574 3.30 -19.26 21.96
N LEU A 575 2.96 -20.10 20.99
CA LEU A 575 3.76 -20.34 19.79
C LEU A 575 2.93 -20.14 18.53
N SER A 576 3.37 -19.25 17.65
CA SER A 576 2.84 -19.07 16.31
C SER A 576 3.92 -19.33 15.27
N ILE A 577 3.58 -20.07 14.21
CA ILE A 577 4.43 -20.39 13.06
C ILE A 577 3.65 -20.00 11.82
N ALA A 578 4.18 -19.10 11.01
CA ALA A 578 3.52 -18.53 9.84
C ALA A 578 4.37 -18.68 8.57
N PRO A 579 4.33 -19.83 7.88
CA PRO A 579 4.89 -19.96 6.55
C PRO A 579 4.03 -19.21 5.52
N GLN A 580 4.70 -18.61 4.54
CA GLN A 580 4.09 -17.84 3.46
C GLN A 580 4.74 -18.21 2.14
N VAL A 581 3.93 -18.33 1.11
CA VAL A 581 4.38 -18.55 -0.27
C VAL A 581 3.71 -17.54 -1.17
N GLN A 582 4.49 -16.83 -1.96
CA GLN A 582 4.00 -15.92 -2.98
C GLN A 582 4.46 -16.42 -4.35
N TYR A 583 3.55 -16.48 -5.30
CA TYR A 583 3.81 -16.78 -6.70
C TYR A 583 3.47 -15.58 -7.57
N ILE A 584 4.42 -15.15 -8.40
CA ILE A 584 4.28 -14.07 -9.39
C ILE A 584 4.53 -14.71 -10.76
N GLY A 585 3.51 -14.69 -11.60
CA GLY A 585 3.59 -15.22 -12.96
C GLY A 585 4.46 -14.36 -13.88
N ARG A 586 4.55 -14.75 -15.14
CA ARG A 586 5.24 -13.96 -16.17
C ARG A 586 4.45 -12.67 -16.47
N PHE A 587 5.19 -11.63 -16.82
CA PHE A 587 4.67 -10.34 -17.26
C PHE A 587 5.57 -9.78 -18.37
N THR A 588 5.06 -8.82 -19.11
CA THR A 588 5.86 -8.07 -20.10
C THR A 588 6.68 -7.01 -19.39
N ASP A 589 7.96 -6.89 -19.73
CA ASP A 589 8.87 -5.86 -19.22
C ASP A 589 9.88 -5.45 -20.30
N PHE A 590 10.58 -4.36 -20.09
CA PHE A 590 11.80 -4.06 -20.84
C PHE A 590 12.87 -5.10 -20.48
N LEU A 591 13.55 -5.63 -21.48
CA LEU A 591 14.57 -6.65 -21.27
C LEU A 591 15.96 -6.07 -21.54
N TYR A 592 16.91 -6.53 -20.73
CA TYR A 592 18.32 -6.17 -20.85
C TYR A 592 19.16 -7.41 -21.15
N ASP A 593 20.18 -7.23 -22.00
CA ASP A 593 21.20 -8.26 -22.27
C ASP A 593 22.11 -8.47 -21.04
N ASN A 594 23.10 -9.35 -21.17
CA ASN A 594 24.01 -9.64 -20.06
C ASN A 594 24.96 -8.46 -19.72
N GLN A 595 25.08 -7.46 -20.56
CA GLN A 595 25.85 -6.26 -20.35
C GLN A 595 25.02 -5.10 -19.76
N GLY A 596 23.70 -5.29 -19.57
CA GLY A 596 22.78 -4.28 -19.06
C GLY A 596 22.17 -3.38 -20.14
N TYR A 597 22.43 -3.63 -21.44
CA TYR A 597 21.84 -2.82 -22.52
C TYR A 597 20.42 -3.30 -22.87
N PRO A 598 19.47 -2.39 -23.12
CA PRO A 598 18.12 -2.76 -23.48
C PRO A 598 18.06 -3.45 -24.84
N ILE A 599 17.28 -4.52 -24.91
CA ILE A 599 17.05 -5.33 -26.13
C ILE A 599 15.59 -5.36 -26.57
N GLY A 600 14.77 -4.46 -26.05
CA GLY A 600 13.34 -4.34 -26.33
C GLY A 600 12.47 -4.95 -25.24
N SER A 601 11.16 -5.09 -25.52
CA SER A 601 10.20 -5.64 -24.57
C SER A 601 9.98 -7.14 -24.77
N GLY A 602 9.70 -7.87 -23.68
CA GLY A 602 9.41 -9.29 -23.72
C GLY A 602 8.93 -9.86 -22.39
N LEU A 603 8.80 -11.20 -22.32
CA LEU A 603 8.29 -11.86 -21.11
C LEU A 603 9.40 -12.05 -20.07
N SER A 604 9.12 -11.60 -18.85
CA SER A 604 9.92 -11.86 -17.65
C SER A 604 9.91 -13.35 -17.25
N GLN A 605 10.77 -13.73 -16.30
CA GLN A 605 10.67 -15.03 -15.64
C GLN A 605 9.69 -14.94 -14.44
N PRO A 606 8.95 -16.03 -14.14
CA PRO A 606 8.08 -16.06 -12.96
C PRO A 606 8.93 -16.17 -11.69
N GLY A 607 8.37 -15.67 -10.57
CA GLY A 607 8.98 -15.73 -9.24
C GLY A 607 8.17 -16.56 -8.25
N THR A 608 8.88 -17.24 -7.34
CA THR A 608 8.28 -17.84 -6.15
C THR A 608 9.12 -17.43 -4.95
N ILE A 609 8.48 -16.83 -3.96
CA ILE A 609 9.12 -16.34 -2.76
C ILE A 609 8.51 -17.09 -1.58
N VAL A 610 9.35 -17.59 -0.68
CA VAL A 610 8.91 -18.32 0.52
C VAL A 610 9.48 -17.63 1.74
N ASN A 611 8.59 -17.26 2.67
CA ASN A 611 8.93 -16.61 3.94
C ASN A 611 8.42 -17.44 5.11
N LEU A 612 9.01 -17.24 6.28
CA LEU A 612 8.62 -17.91 7.52
C LEU A 612 8.78 -16.94 8.70
N ALA A 613 7.71 -16.77 9.46
CA ALA A 613 7.76 -16.10 10.74
C ALA A 613 7.45 -17.09 11.88
N VAL A 614 8.17 -16.97 12.98
CA VAL A 614 7.95 -17.74 14.20
C VAL A 614 7.93 -16.78 15.39
N ASN A 615 6.85 -16.81 16.17
CA ASN A 615 6.68 -15.99 17.36
C ASN A 615 6.48 -16.88 18.58
N TYR A 616 7.24 -16.65 19.66
CA TYR A 616 7.13 -17.40 20.89
C TYR A 616 7.03 -16.47 22.12
N ALA A 617 5.88 -16.55 22.81
CA ALA A 617 5.68 -15.85 24.09
C ALA A 617 6.39 -16.62 25.21
N VAL A 618 7.60 -16.20 25.58
CA VAL A 618 8.39 -16.77 26.67
C VAL A 618 7.72 -16.53 28.02
N ALA A 619 7.07 -15.40 28.18
CA ALA A 619 6.26 -15.00 29.33
C ALA A 619 5.16 -14.03 28.87
N PRO A 620 4.15 -13.72 29.68
CA PRO A 620 3.05 -12.83 29.28
C PRO A 620 3.47 -11.46 28.75
N ARG A 621 4.66 -10.98 29.14
CA ARG A 621 5.21 -9.68 28.75
C ARG A 621 6.35 -9.75 27.74
N TYR A 622 6.85 -10.94 27.42
CA TYR A 622 8.04 -11.11 26.60
C TYR A 622 7.80 -12.09 25.48
N LYS A 623 8.00 -11.63 24.27
CA LYS A 623 7.93 -12.43 23.05
C LYS A 623 9.30 -12.43 22.36
N VAL A 624 9.73 -13.58 21.89
CA VAL A 624 10.88 -13.73 20.98
C VAL A 624 10.31 -14.07 19.60
N PHE A 625 10.87 -13.50 18.57
CA PHE A 625 10.46 -13.81 17.21
C PHE A 625 11.68 -14.05 16.31
N ALA A 626 11.44 -14.83 15.25
CA ALA A 626 12.38 -15.07 14.19
C ALA A 626 11.65 -14.96 12.86
N ILE A 627 12.25 -14.23 11.91
CA ILE A 627 11.73 -14.03 10.56
C ILE A 627 12.81 -14.50 9.59
N ALA A 628 12.41 -15.23 8.56
CA ALA A 628 13.27 -15.65 7.48
C ALA A 628 12.57 -15.30 6.16
N ASP A 629 13.15 -14.40 5.40
CA ASP A 629 12.65 -13.97 4.11
C ASP A 629 13.43 -14.63 2.98
N ASN A 630 12.73 -14.86 1.87
CA ASN A 630 13.27 -15.49 0.66
C ASN A 630 14.04 -16.78 0.94
N LEU A 631 13.44 -17.71 1.71
CA LEU A 631 14.09 -18.97 2.14
C LEU A 631 14.64 -19.83 1.02
N LEU A 632 14.10 -19.71 -0.20
CA LEU A 632 14.55 -20.46 -1.37
C LEU A 632 15.64 -19.74 -2.15
N ASP A 633 16.12 -18.57 -1.69
CA ASP A 633 17.09 -17.72 -2.40
C ASP A 633 16.71 -17.47 -3.87
N SER A 634 15.43 -17.12 -4.07
CA SER A 634 14.92 -16.78 -5.39
C SER A 634 15.61 -15.53 -5.90
N ASN A 635 16.09 -15.57 -7.13
CA ASN A 635 16.65 -14.41 -7.85
C ASN A 635 15.58 -13.81 -8.78
N PHE A 636 14.35 -13.69 -8.33
CA PHE A 636 13.28 -13.08 -9.09
C PHE A 636 13.61 -11.61 -9.38
N GLU A 637 13.37 -11.19 -10.63
CA GLU A 637 13.54 -9.82 -11.09
C GLU A 637 12.16 -9.16 -11.25
N PRO A 638 11.69 -8.35 -10.27
CA PRO A 638 10.44 -7.61 -10.40
C PRO A 638 10.52 -6.52 -11.46
N VAL A 639 11.72 -6.01 -11.70
CA VAL A 639 12.13 -5.21 -12.87
C VAL A 639 13.28 -5.94 -13.51
N ASN A 640 13.24 -6.16 -14.81
CA ASN A 640 14.32 -6.86 -15.49
C ASN A 640 15.65 -6.10 -15.31
N GLY A 641 16.68 -6.79 -14.87
CA GLY A 641 17.97 -6.20 -14.48
C GLY A 641 18.12 -5.96 -12.98
N LEU A 642 17.03 -5.94 -12.21
CA LEU A 642 17.05 -5.79 -10.76
C LEU A 642 16.42 -6.99 -10.07
N GLN A 643 17.08 -7.53 -9.06
CA GLN A 643 16.61 -8.70 -8.31
C GLN A 643 16.09 -8.32 -6.93
N ILE A 644 15.19 -9.16 -6.40
CA ILE A 644 14.75 -9.05 -5.01
C ILE A 644 15.90 -9.36 -4.04
N PRO A 645 15.79 -8.92 -2.74
CA PRO A 645 16.74 -9.29 -1.70
C PRO A 645 16.96 -10.81 -1.66
N GLY A 646 18.20 -11.24 -1.48
CA GLY A 646 18.56 -12.64 -1.18
C GLY A 646 18.00 -13.11 0.16
N GLN A 647 18.38 -14.33 0.59
CA GLN A 647 17.97 -14.83 1.91
C GLN A 647 18.33 -13.86 3.02
N SER A 648 17.35 -13.55 3.88
CA SER A 648 17.55 -12.75 5.07
C SER A 648 16.96 -13.41 6.32
N PHE A 649 17.54 -13.10 7.48
CA PHE A 649 17.11 -13.62 8.76
C PHE A 649 17.12 -12.52 9.81
N LEU A 650 16.05 -12.39 10.58
CA LEU A 650 15.91 -11.43 11.66
C LEU A 650 15.44 -12.16 12.92
N ILE A 651 16.12 -11.92 14.05
CA ILE A 651 15.72 -12.43 15.35
C ILE A 651 15.57 -11.26 16.31
N GLY A 652 14.48 -11.26 17.07
CA GLY A 652 14.20 -10.14 17.96
C GLY A 652 13.42 -10.53 19.21
N ILE A 653 13.32 -9.54 20.08
CA ILE A 653 12.54 -9.60 21.32
C ILE A 653 11.61 -8.41 21.38
N LYS A 654 10.37 -8.65 21.81
CA LYS A 654 9.38 -7.63 22.15
C LYS A 654 9.03 -7.75 23.63
N ALA A 655 9.01 -6.61 24.32
CA ALA A 655 8.62 -6.52 25.72
C ALA A 655 7.45 -5.53 25.88
N ASP A 656 6.36 -5.98 26.51
CA ASP A 656 5.14 -5.21 26.75
C ASP A 656 4.99 -4.95 28.25
N PHE A 657 4.80 -3.67 28.65
CA PHE A 657 4.68 -3.22 30.03
C PHE A 657 3.34 -2.50 30.22
N GLY A 658 2.59 -2.82 31.27
CA GLY A 658 1.53 -1.96 31.80
C GLY A 658 2.17 -0.83 32.62
N LEU A 659 1.78 0.39 32.41
CA LEU A 659 2.28 1.59 33.08
C LEU A 659 1.33 2.06 34.22
#